data_b3055808af8501b00788f0757ca8ac97
#
_entry.id   b3055808af8501b00788f0757ca8ac97
#
_cell.length_a   1.000
_cell.length_b   1.000
_cell.length_c   1.000
_cell.angle_alpha   90.00
_cell.angle_beta   90.00
_cell.angle_gamma   90.00
#
_symmetry.space_group_name_H-M   'P 1'
#
loop_
_entity.id
_entity.type
_entity.pdbx_description
1 polymer ?
#
loop_
_entity_poly.entity_id
_entity_poly.type
_entity_poly.pdbx_seq_one_letter_code
_entity_poly.pdbx_strand_id
1 'polypeptide(L)'
;VTDLSAEYKALAEYRPTNKVRFVTAASLFDGHDAAINIMRRILQGMGAEVIHLGHNRSVDEVVTAALQEDAQGIAISSYQGGHVEYFKYMVDLLKARGGEHIQVFGGGGGVIVPAEIAELQGYGVARIYSPEDGQRMGLAGMIGEMVMRCDADLSVYAPKALEAIRGQTEAHWRALAQLMTALENGKAPDALKSALHAAAKDTDIPVVGITGTGGAGKSSLTDELIRRLRLDQGDALRVAVISIDPSRRKSGGALLGDRIRMNAIGPWNAGPRVFMRSLATRDFGSEISQALPDVLAACKVAGFDLIVVETSGIGQGDAAIVPLVDVPMYVMTPEYGAASQLEKIDMLDFAEFVAINKFDRKGAADALRDVAKQVQRNRSAFQTSPDAMPVFGTMASRFNDDGVTALYQALLPRLASLGLKVAEGSLPQVDTRHSTHQVAIVPGARVRYLADIADTVRGYKRQAIAQARLAREIQQLREAARMLTEGKPDKARASEAAIDLAVKREAKLDADAKQLLTMWPQMQAAYAGDEYVVKIRDKEIRTALTHTTLSGSKIRKVALPQYEDHGEILKWLMLDNVPGSFPYTAGTFAFKREGEDPTRMFAGEGDAFRTNKRFKLLSEGMPAKRLSTAFDSVTLYGNDPDLRPDIYGKVGNSGVSIATLEDMKVLYSGFDLTNPATSVSMTINGPAPTILAMFMNTAIDQNLDKFRADNGREPTADEAQKIRAWVKENVRGTVQADILKEDQGQNTCIFSTEFSLKVMGDIAEY
;
A
#
# COMPACT_ATOMS: atom_id res chain seq x y z
N VAL A 1 -45.46 -19.69 0.44
CA VAL A 1 -44.00 -19.50 0.37
C VAL A 1 -43.81 -18.44 -0.71
N THR A 2 -43.53 -17.20 -0.31
CA THR A 2 -43.19 -16.10 -1.21
C THR A 2 -41.89 -16.49 -1.91
N ASP A 3 -41.89 -16.41 -3.23
CA ASP A 3 -40.67 -16.71 -4.01
C ASP A 3 -39.64 -15.58 -3.83
N LEU A 4 -38.83 -15.68 -2.79
CA LEU A 4 -37.76 -14.73 -2.46
C LEU A 4 -36.77 -14.55 -3.61
N SER A 5 -36.67 -15.53 -4.53
CA SER A 5 -35.76 -15.45 -5.68
C SER A 5 -36.18 -14.37 -6.68
N ALA A 6 -37.47 -14.15 -6.87
CA ALA A 6 -38.02 -13.12 -7.75
C ALA A 6 -37.75 -11.70 -7.17
N GLU A 7 -37.91 -11.52 -5.86
CA GLU A 7 -37.63 -10.27 -5.15
C GLU A 7 -36.14 -9.89 -5.25
N TYR A 8 -35.25 -10.83 -4.99
CA TYR A 8 -33.80 -10.57 -5.07
C TYR A 8 -33.36 -10.32 -6.52
N LYS A 9 -33.97 -10.94 -7.49
CA LYS A 9 -33.73 -10.66 -8.91
C LYS A 9 -34.16 -9.24 -9.28
N ALA A 10 -35.34 -8.80 -8.80
CA ALA A 10 -35.80 -7.42 -8.99
C ALA A 10 -34.84 -6.40 -8.37
N LEU A 11 -34.30 -6.66 -7.17
CA LEU A 11 -33.27 -5.82 -6.55
C LEU A 11 -32.00 -5.78 -7.39
N ALA A 12 -31.52 -6.91 -7.90
CA ALA A 12 -30.34 -6.98 -8.73
C ALA A 12 -30.45 -6.21 -10.05
N GLU A 13 -31.66 -6.04 -10.55
CA GLU A 13 -31.98 -5.31 -11.77
C GLU A 13 -32.44 -3.86 -11.54
N TYR A 14 -32.50 -3.42 -10.27
CA TYR A 14 -32.96 -2.07 -9.91
C TYR A 14 -32.14 -0.97 -10.59
N ARG A 15 -32.81 0.08 -11.03
CA ARG A 15 -32.21 1.30 -11.57
C ARG A 15 -32.79 2.52 -10.86
N PRO A 16 -31.95 3.41 -10.32
CA PRO A 16 -32.44 4.57 -9.61
C PRO A 16 -33.12 5.57 -10.55
N THR A 17 -34.15 6.22 -10.04
CA THR A 17 -34.88 7.29 -10.74
C THR A 17 -34.18 8.65 -10.57
N ASN A 18 -33.50 8.83 -9.45
CA ASN A 18 -32.68 10.00 -9.16
C ASN A 18 -31.19 9.70 -9.38
N LYS A 19 -30.36 10.75 -9.40
CA LYS A 19 -28.91 10.58 -9.36
C LYS A 19 -28.49 10.26 -7.93
N VAL A 20 -28.12 9.01 -7.70
CA VAL A 20 -27.70 8.53 -6.38
C VAL A 20 -26.20 8.56 -6.26
N ARG A 21 -25.71 9.12 -5.16
CA ARG A 21 -24.29 9.30 -4.87
C ARG A 21 -23.91 8.54 -3.60
N PHE A 22 -22.85 7.74 -3.68
CA PHE A 22 -22.31 6.96 -2.58
C PHE A 22 -20.88 7.35 -2.27
N VAL A 23 -20.54 7.41 -0.99
CA VAL A 23 -19.16 7.40 -0.49
C VAL A 23 -18.82 5.97 -0.08
N THR A 24 -17.70 5.43 -0.57
CA THR A 24 -17.24 4.07 -0.23
C THR A 24 -15.84 4.10 0.33
N ALA A 25 -15.58 3.32 1.39
CA ALA A 25 -14.28 3.21 2.02
C ALA A 25 -14.11 1.89 2.81
N ALA A 26 -12.86 1.55 3.14
CA ALA A 26 -12.57 0.63 4.23
C ALA A 26 -12.29 1.42 5.52
N SER A 27 -12.64 0.84 6.67
CA SER A 27 -12.57 1.50 7.98
C SER A 27 -11.14 1.86 8.38
N LEU A 28 -10.99 2.71 9.38
CA LEU A 28 -9.68 3.15 9.89
C LEU A 28 -8.83 1.93 10.30
N PHE A 29 -7.54 1.97 9.98
CA PHE A 29 -6.57 0.89 10.22
C PHE A 29 -6.93 -0.46 9.59
N ASP A 30 -7.74 -0.43 8.54
CA ASP A 30 -8.11 -1.62 7.78
C ASP A 30 -7.65 -1.49 6.32
N GLY A 31 -6.77 -2.40 5.90
CA GLY A 31 -6.23 -2.46 4.54
C GLY A 31 -6.99 -3.42 3.61
N HIS A 32 -8.03 -4.12 4.11
CA HIS A 32 -8.80 -5.08 3.33
C HIS A 32 -9.80 -4.38 2.42
N ASP A 33 -9.38 -3.91 1.25
CA ASP A 33 -10.21 -3.13 0.33
C ASP A 33 -10.77 -3.93 -0.85
N ALA A 34 -10.40 -5.19 -1.02
CA ALA A 34 -10.84 -6.01 -2.15
C ALA A 34 -12.38 -6.08 -2.27
N ALA A 35 -13.08 -6.31 -1.15
CA ALA A 35 -14.53 -6.39 -1.12
C ALA A 35 -15.19 -5.07 -1.53
N ILE A 36 -14.80 -3.96 -0.91
CA ILE A 36 -15.38 -2.65 -1.23
C ILE A 36 -15.08 -2.22 -2.67
N ASN A 37 -13.94 -2.62 -3.22
CA ASN A 37 -13.59 -2.40 -4.62
C ASN A 37 -14.51 -3.13 -5.59
N ILE A 38 -14.99 -4.32 -5.25
CA ILE A 38 -16.00 -5.05 -6.03
C ILE A 38 -17.34 -4.34 -5.90
N MET A 39 -17.77 -4.02 -4.69
CA MET A 39 -19.05 -3.37 -4.40
C MET A 39 -19.21 -2.04 -5.12
N ARG A 40 -18.18 -1.17 -5.09
CA ARG A 40 -18.22 0.11 -5.80
C ARG A 40 -18.38 -0.02 -7.32
N ARG A 41 -17.80 -1.09 -7.91
CA ARG A 41 -17.98 -1.37 -9.35
C ARG A 41 -19.41 -1.76 -9.69
N ILE A 42 -20.05 -2.52 -8.81
CA ILE A 42 -21.47 -2.91 -8.97
C ILE A 42 -22.36 -1.67 -8.78
N LEU A 43 -22.13 -0.85 -7.75
CA LEU A 43 -22.81 0.44 -7.56
C LEU A 43 -22.76 1.31 -8.82
N GLN A 44 -21.56 1.50 -9.38
CA GLN A 44 -21.37 2.23 -10.63
C GLN A 44 -22.09 1.58 -11.82
N GLY A 45 -22.10 0.25 -11.88
CA GLY A 45 -22.82 -0.52 -12.90
C GLY A 45 -24.34 -0.36 -12.82
N MET A 46 -24.87 -0.06 -11.65
CA MET A 46 -26.30 0.21 -11.41
C MET A 46 -26.70 1.68 -11.61
N GLY A 47 -25.77 2.54 -11.97
CA GLY A 47 -26.06 3.95 -12.29
C GLY A 47 -25.70 4.93 -11.17
N ALA A 48 -25.12 4.48 -10.06
CA ALA A 48 -24.70 5.35 -8.99
C ALA A 48 -23.39 6.11 -9.33
N GLU A 49 -23.27 7.33 -8.80
CA GLU A 49 -22.05 8.11 -8.77
C GLU A 49 -21.31 7.76 -7.47
N VAL A 50 -20.09 7.20 -7.59
CA VAL A 50 -19.36 6.65 -6.44
C VAL A 50 -18.11 7.43 -6.16
N ILE A 51 -18.02 8.02 -4.96
CA ILE A 51 -16.82 8.63 -4.40
C ILE A 51 -16.10 7.57 -3.58
N HIS A 52 -14.99 7.06 -4.11
CA HIS A 52 -14.20 6.05 -3.43
C HIS A 52 -13.02 6.67 -2.69
N LEU A 53 -12.97 6.46 -1.37
CA LEU A 53 -11.91 7.02 -0.52
C LEU A 53 -10.74 6.04 -0.31
N GLY A 54 -10.89 4.78 -0.70
CA GLY A 54 -9.89 3.74 -0.47
C GLY A 54 -9.99 3.11 0.91
N HIS A 55 -8.85 2.70 1.43
CA HIS A 55 -8.72 2.03 2.73
C HIS A 55 -8.22 2.98 3.82
N ASN A 56 -8.23 2.52 5.08
CA ASN A 56 -7.67 3.25 6.22
C ASN A 56 -8.29 4.65 6.38
N ARG A 57 -9.63 4.72 6.46
CA ARG A 57 -10.34 6.01 6.56
C ARG A 57 -11.01 6.19 7.91
N SER A 58 -10.71 7.32 8.55
CA SER A 58 -11.37 7.74 9.78
C SER A 58 -12.84 8.08 9.54
N VAL A 59 -13.63 8.05 10.60
CA VAL A 59 -15.04 8.47 10.52
C VAL A 59 -15.16 9.92 10.06
N ASP A 60 -14.30 10.81 10.55
CA ASP A 60 -14.32 12.23 10.16
C ASP A 60 -14.05 12.42 8.66
N GLU A 61 -13.07 11.70 8.09
CA GLU A 61 -12.80 11.75 6.65
C GLU A 61 -14.00 11.29 5.81
N VAL A 62 -14.64 10.19 6.22
CA VAL A 62 -15.81 9.64 5.51
C VAL A 62 -17.01 10.57 5.60
N VAL A 63 -17.32 11.07 6.79
CA VAL A 63 -18.44 12.00 7.02
C VAL A 63 -18.22 13.32 6.31
N THR A 64 -17.02 13.88 6.39
CA THR A 64 -16.66 15.12 5.66
C THR A 64 -16.84 14.94 4.15
N ALA A 65 -16.37 13.83 3.58
CA ALA A 65 -16.58 13.52 2.18
C ALA A 65 -18.07 13.42 1.84
N ALA A 66 -18.86 12.69 2.63
CA ALA A 66 -20.29 12.51 2.39
C ALA A 66 -21.07 13.85 2.44
N LEU A 67 -20.70 14.75 3.34
CA LEU A 67 -21.32 16.06 3.47
C LEU A 67 -20.94 17.00 2.32
N GLN A 68 -19.67 17.07 1.94
CA GLN A 68 -19.18 17.90 0.84
C GLN A 68 -19.64 17.39 -0.52
N GLU A 69 -19.73 16.10 -0.69
CA GLU A 69 -20.24 15.44 -1.91
C GLU A 69 -21.79 15.37 -1.94
N ASP A 70 -22.44 15.73 -0.85
CA ASP A 70 -23.89 15.61 -0.67
C ASP A 70 -24.42 14.22 -1.07
N ALA A 71 -23.80 13.19 -0.50
CA ALA A 71 -24.13 11.82 -0.81
C ALA A 71 -25.43 11.34 -0.14
N GLN A 72 -26.17 10.42 -0.77
CA GLN A 72 -27.32 9.76 -0.17
C GLN A 72 -26.91 8.59 0.73
N GLY A 73 -25.79 7.94 0.43
CA GLY A 73 -25.35 6.76 1.14
C GLY A 73 -23.83 6.70 1.38
N ILE A 74 -23.47 6.00 2.45
CA ILE A 74 -22.10 5.64 2.80
C ILE A 74 -22.03 4.11 2.87
N ALA A 75 -21.03 3.50 2.25
CA ALA A 75 -20.80 2.05 2.31
C ALA A 75 -19.38 1.76 2.79
N ILE A 76 -19.27 1.06 3.93
CA ILE A 76 -18.00 0.78 4.62
C ILE A 76 -17.77 -0.73 4.68
N SER A 77 -16.57 -1.16 4.30
CA SER A 77 -16.05 -2.48 4.67
C SER A 77 -15.24 -2.38 5.97
N SER A 78 -15.42 -3.35 6.88
CA SER A 78 -14.69 -3.40 8.14
C SER A 78 -14.39 -4.86 8.50
N TYR A 79 -13.13 -5.27 8.30
CA TYR A 79 -12.62 -6.60 8.62
C TYR A 79 -11.75 -6.61 9.89
N GLN A 80 -11.45 -5.43 10.43
CA GLN A 80 -10.74 -5.26 11.70
C GLN A 80 -11.74 -5.02 12.84
N GLY A 81 -11.37 -5.34 14.07
CA GLY A 81 -12.18 -5.06 15.25
C GLY A 81 -12.50 -3.56 15.43
N GLY A 82 -13.37 -3.24 16.41
CA GLY A 82 -13.76 -1.86 16.71
C GLY A 82 -14.83 -1.29 15.77
N HIS A 83 -15.58 -2.15 15.08
CA HIS A 83 -16.62 -1.72 14.15
C HIS A 83 -17.85 -1.16 14.85
N VAL A 84 -18.20 -1.61 16.06
CA VAL A 84 -19.34 -1.07 16.81
C VAL A 84 -19.13 0.41 17.12
N GLU A 85 -17.98 0.76 17.65
CA GLU A 85 -17.59 2.13 17.97
C GLU A 85 -17.49 2.98 16.68
N TYR A 86 -16.91 2.42 15.62
CA TYR A 86 -16.75 3.10 14.35
C TYR A 86 -18.09 3.50 13.72
N PHE A 87 -19.03 2.57 13.60
CA PHE A 87 -20.33 2.85 12.99
C PHE A 87 -21.21 3.75 13.85
N LYS A 88 -21.23 3.56 15.18
CA LYS A 88 -21.98 4.45 16.08
C LYS A 88 -21.47 5.88 15.99
N TYR A 89 -20.15 6.05 16.04
CA TYR A 89 -19.54 7.36 15.92
C TYR A 89 -19.87 8.03 14.56
N MET A 90 -19.92 7.25 13.48
CA MET A 90 -20.33 7.75 12.16
C MET A 90 -21.76 8.28 12.18
N VAL A 91 -22.70 7.55 12.76
CA VAL A 91 -24.10 7.97 12.88
C VAL A 91 -24.21 9.24 13.73
N ASP A 92 -23.48 9.31 14.84
CA ASP A 92 -23.49 10.48 15.73
C ASP A 92 -22.91 11.72 15.06
N LEU A 93 -21.79 11.55 14.33
CA LEU A 93 -21.13 12.66 13.65
C LEU A 93 -21.98 13.18 12.48
N LEU A 94 -22.64 12.29 11.73
CA LEU A 94 -23.59 12.70 10.68
C LEU A 94 -24.76 13.53 11.26
N LYS A 95 -25.35 13.11 12.39
CA LYS A 95 -26.40 13.88 13.08
C LYS A 95 -25.89 15.23 13.53
N ALA A 96 -24.71 15.28 14.16
CA ALA A 96 -24.12 16.52 14.65
C ALA A 96 -23.81 17.53 13.56
N ARG A 97 -23.51 17.08 12.33
CA ARG A 97 -23.10 17.91 11.20
C ARG A 97 -24.18 18.08 10.11
N GLY A 98 -25.45 17.75 10.41
CA GLY A 98 -26.59 17.95 9.48
C GLY A 98 -26.64 16.97 8.30
N GLY A 99 -26.14 15.75 8.49
CA GLY A 99 -26.18 14.65 7.53
C GLY A 99 -27.04 13.47 7.98
N GLU A 100 -28.00 13.67 8.86
CA GLU A 100 -28.85 12.61 9.45
C GLU A 100 -29.66 11.81 8.44
N HIS A 101 -29.93 12.37 7.26
CA HIS A 101 -30.61 11.68 6.16
C HIS A 101 -29.69 10.78 5.34
N ILE A 102 -28.37 10.86 5.51
CA ILE A 102 -27.41 10.02 4.82
C ILE A 102 -27.43 8.61 5.42
N GLN A 103 -27.69 7.62 4.60
CA GLN A 103 -27.80 6.23 5.04
C GLN A 103 -26.44 5.55 5.13
N VAL A 104 -26.19 4.85 6.23
CA VAL A 104 -24.93 4.13 6.47
C VAL A 104 -25.15 2.64 6.28
N PHE A 105 -24.33 2.05 5.43
CA PHE A 105 -24.29 0.61 5.15
C PHE A 105 -22.90 0.06 5.49
N GLY A 106 -22.87 -1.20 5.89
CA GLY A 106 -21.61 -1.85 6.21
C GLY A 106 -21.59 -3.33 5.92
N GLY A 107 -20.40 -3.90 5.97
CA GLY A 107 -20.15 -5.33 5.90
C GLY A 107 -18.72 -5.65 6.33
N GLY A 108 -18.47 -6.88 6.78
CA GLY A 108 -17.17 -7.30 7.29
C GLY A 108 -16.93 -8.80 7.19
N GLY A 109 -17.59 -9.50 6.26
CA GLY A 109 -17.32 -10.90 5.94
C GLY A 109 -17.44 -11.87 7.11
N GLY A 110 -18.31 -11.61 8.10
CA GLY A 110 -18.50 -12.46 9.28
C GLY A 110 -17.68 -12.01 10.51
N VAL A 111 -16.85 -10.99 10.41
CA VAL A 111 -16.17 -10.39 11.58
C VAL A 111 -17.18 -9.64 12.44
N ILE A 112 -18.20 -9.04 11.84
CA ILE A 112 -19.31 -8.40 12.54
C ILE A 112 -20.35 -9.48 12.86
N VAL A 113 -20.48 -9.83 14.13
CA VAL A 113 -21.34 -10.93 14.57
C VAL A 113 -22.84 -10.50 14.61
N PRO A 114 -23.81 -11.45 14.55
CA PRO A 114 -25.24 -11.12 14.48
C PRO A 114 -25.75 -10.21 15.59
N ALA A 115 -25.24 -10.35 16.81
CA ALA A 115 -25.63 -9.47 17.94
C ALA A 115 -25.20 -8.02 17.71
N GLU A 116 -24.01 -7.80 17.19
CA GLU A 116 -23.51 -6.47 16.83
C GLU A 116 -24.26 -5.88 15.63
N ILE A 117 -24.63 -6.70 14.64
CA ILE A 117 -25.47 -6.26 13.52
C ILE A 117 -26.82 -5.73 14.05
N ALA A 118 -27.47 -6.47 14.95
CA ALA A 118 -28.74 -6.03 15.56
C ALA A 118 -28.57 -4.74 16.35
N GLU A 119 -27.49 -4.62 17.13
CA GLU A 119 -27.18 -3.42 17.91
C GLU A 119 -26.95 -2.20 17.00
N LEU A 120 -26.16 -2.33 15.94
CA LEU A 120 -25.83 -1.25 15.03
C LEU A 120 -27.05 -0.79 14.23
N GLN A 121 -27.86 -1.72 13.72
CA GLN A 121 -29.10 -1.39 13.01
C GLN A 121 -30.11 -0.71 13.94
N GLY A 122 -30.20 -1.15 15.21
CA GLY A 122 -31.00 -0.49 16.25
C GLY A 122 -30.52 0.91 16.60
N TYR A 123 -29.22 1.18 16.45
CA TYR A 123 -28.62 2.49 16.73
C TYR A 123 -28.84 3.53 15.61
N GLY A 124 -29.10 3.07 14.38
CA GLY A 124 -29.35 3.96 13.24
C GLY A 124 -28.54 3.67 11.98
N VAL A 125 -27.75 2.58 11.98
CA VAL A 125 -27.12 2.08 10.77
C VAL A 125 -28.20 1.47 9.89
N ALA A 126 -28.27 1.85 8.61
CA ALA A 126 -29.34 1.43 7.72
C ALA A 126 -29.34 -0.08 7.48
N ARG A 127 -28.16 -0.67 7.24
CA ARG A 127 -27.99 -2.12 7.15
C ARG A 127 -26.51 -2.52 7.26
N ILE A 128 -26.27 -3.63 7.95
CA ILE A 128 -25.02 -4.38 7.90
C ILE A 128 -25.28 -5.71 7.20
N TYR A 129 -24.56 -5.99 6.12
CA TYR A 129 -24.70 -7.22 5.35
C TYR A 129 -23.82 -8.33 5.90
N SER A 130 -24.46 -9.44 6.26
CA SER A 130 -23.78 -10.66 6.70
C SER A 130 -23.37 -11.55 5.51
N PRO A 131 -22.50 -12.56 5.71
CA PRO A 131 -22.21 -13.56 4.69
C PRO A 131 -23.46 -14.31 4.22
N GLU A 132 -24.42 -14.55 5.11
CA GLU A 132 -25.69 -15.20 4.81
C GLU A 132 -26.56 -14.33 3.87
N ASP A 133 -26.55 -13.01 4.06
CA ASP A 133 -27.20 -12.08 3.14
C ASP A 133 -26.58 -12.19 1.74
N GLY A 134 -25.23 -12.29 1.67
CA GLY A 134 -24.51 -12.50 0.41
C GLY A 134 -24.89 -13.80 -0.30
N GLN A 135 -25.07 -14.88 0.45
CA GLN A 135 -25.51 -16.19 -0.10
C GLN A 135 -26.96 -16.14 -0.59
N ARG A 136 -27.83 -15.45 0.13
CA ARG A 136 -29.26 -15.39 -0.13
C ARG A 136 -29.63 -14.42 -1.24
N MET A 137 -29.06 -13.21 -1.25
CA MET A 137 -29.40 -12.13 -2.16
C MET A 137 -28.44 -12.01 -3.35
N GLY A 138 -27.23 -12.54 -3.21
CA GLY A 138 -26.10 -12.25 -4.12
C GLY A 138 -25.61 -10.81 -3.99
N LEU A 139 -24.42 -10.54 -4.51
CA LEU A 139 -23.82 -9.20 -4.44
C LEU A 139 -24.66 -8.14 -5.15
N ALA A 140 -25.22 -8.47 -6.31
CA ALA A 140 -26.05 -7.54 -7.07
C ALA A 140 -27.35 -7.19 -6.36
N GLY A 141 -27.97 -8.17 -5.67
CA GLY A 141 -29.19 -7.94 -4.89
C GLY A 141 -28.94 -7.04 -3.68
N MET A 142 -27.84 -7.27 -2.94
CA MET A 142 -27.45 -6.42 -1.81
C MET A 142 -27.20 -4.96 -2.26
N ILE A 143 -26.48 -4.77 -3.34
CA ILE A 143 -26.18 -3.44 -3.85
C ILE A 143 -27.46 -2.77 -4.40
N GLY A 144 -28.35 -3.53 -5.07
CA GLY A 144 -29.63 -3.03 -5.52
C GLY A 144 -30.52 -2.54 -4.37
N GLU A 145 -30.53 -3.24 -3.24
CA GLU A 145 -31.20 -2.78 -2.03
C GLU A 145 -30.65 -1.46 -1.51
N MET A 146 -29.30 -1.32 -1.49
CA MET A 146 -28.66 -0.08 -1.07
C MET A 146 -29.05 1.09 -1.96
N VAL A 147 -29.00 0.91 -3.28
CA VAL A 147 -29.36 1.94 -4.26
C VAL A 147 -30.82 2.32 -4.12
N MET A 148 -31.71 1.35 -3.99
CA MET A 148 -33.15 1.58 -3.80
C MET A 148 -33.45 2.39 -2.54
N ARG A 149 -32.82 2.09 -1.42
CA ARG A 149 -32.98 2.82 -0.15
C ARG A 149 -32.45 4.26 -0.21
N CYS A 150 -31.51 4.53 -1.11
CA CYS A 150 -30.89 5.84 -1.28
C CYS A 150 -31.47 6.64 -2.46
N ASP A 151 -32.46 6.10 -3.19
CA ASP A 151 -33.02 6.76 -4.38
C ASP A 151 -33.97 7.90 -3.99
N ALA A 152 -33.36 9.02 -3.55
CA ALA A 152 -34.06 10.23 -3.13
C ALA A 152 -33.47 11.47 -3.81
N ASP A 153 -34.30 12.46 -4.06
CA ASP A 153 -33.87 13.77 -4.58
C ASP A 153 -33.41 14.68 -3.47
N LEU A 154 -32.11 14.90 -3.36
CA LEU A 154 -31.50 15.79 -2.38
C LEU A 154 -31.59 17.28 -2.76
N SER A 155 -32.00 17.62 -3.98
CA SER A 155 -32.15 19.01 -4.42
C SER A 155 -33.17 19.79 -3.57
N VAL A 156 -34.06 19.09 -2.87
CA VAL A 156 -35.04 19.68 -1.95
C VAL A 156 -34.40 20.38 -0.73
N TYR A 157 -33.17 20.01 -0.38
CA TYR A 157 -32.42 20.60 0.73
C TYR A 157 -31.58 21.81 0.31
N ALA A 158 -31.56 22.18 -0.98
CA ALA A 158 -30.78 23.30 -1.46
C ALA A 158 -31.23 24.62 -0.84
N PRO A 159 -30.28 25.51 -0.48
CA PRO A 159 -30.60 26.81 0.08
C PRO A 159 -31.35 27.66 -0.97
N LYS A 160 -32.28 28.48 -0.50
CA LYS A 160 -33.10 29.34 -1.35
C LYS A 160 -32.48 30.76 -1.52
N ALA A 161 -31.48 31.10 -0.73
CA ALA A 161 -30.82 32.38 -0.70
C ALA A 161 -29.31 32.25 -0.65
N LEU A 162 -28.59 33.21 -1.24
CA LEU A 162 -27.12 33.21 -1.34
C LEU A 162 -26.42 33.41 0.00
N GLU A 163 -27.11 34.05 0.96
CA GLU A 163 -26.56 34.26 2.32
C GLU A 163 -26.19 32.95 3.01
N ALA A 164 -26.89 31.87 2.72
CA ALA A 164 -26.61 30.55 3.30
C ALA A 164 -25.24 29.98 2.90
N ILE A 165 -24.69 30.39 1.76
CA ILE A 165 -23.37 29.93 1.29
C ILE A 165 -22.26 30.91 1.55
N ARG A 166 -22.58 32.16 1.93
CA ARG A 166 -21.59 33.21 2.19
C ARG A 166 -20.92 33.00 3.54
N GLY A 167 -19.77 32.42 3.54
CA GLY A 167 -18.97 32.17 4.74
C GLY A 167 -18.14 30.90 4.68
N GLN A 168 -17.39 30.65 5.75
CA GLN A 168 -16.34 29.64 5.78
C GLN A 168 -16.49 28.70 6.98
N THR A 169 -17.71 28.54 7.50
CA THR A 169 -18.03 27.54 8.51
C THR A 169 -18.48 26.24 7.84
N GLU A 170 -18.47 25.15 8.57
CA GLU A 170 -18.99 23.87 8.09
C GLU A 170 -20.46 23.95 7.60
N ALA A 171 -21.28 24.74 8.27
CA ALA A 171 -22.67 24.95 7.87
C ALA A 171 -22.80 25.65 6.51
N HIS A 172 -21.95 26.66 6.23
CA HIS A 172 -21.91 27.32 4.92
C HIS A 172 -21.43 26.36 3.83
N TRP A 173 -20.41 25.55 4.13
CA TRP A 173 -19.91 24.53 3.18
C TRP A 173 -20.93 23.43 2.94
N ARG A 174 -21.73 23.06 3.95
CA ARG A 174 -22.85 22.13 3.79
C ARG A 174 -23.92 22.70 2.86
N ALA A 175 -24.32 23.95 3.09
CA ALA A 175 -25.28 24.64 2.22
C ALA A 175 -24.74 24.78 0.78
N LEU A 176 -23.46 25.06 0.62
CA LEU A 176 -22.80 25.11 -0.70
C LEU A 176 -22.88 23.75 -1.40
N ALA A 177 -22.58 22.65 -0.71
CA ALA A 177 -22.68 21.30 -1.28
C ALA A 177 -24.11 20.96 -1.73
N GLN A 178 -25.12 21.33 -0.94
CA GLN A 178 -26.55 21.15 -1.28
C GLN A 178 -26.98 22.01 -2.48
N LEU A 179 -26.48 23.25 -2.57
CA LEU A 179 -26.71 24.09 -3.74
C LEU A 179 -26.10 23.47 -5.00
N MET A 180 -24.86 22.97 -4.91
CA MET A 180 -24.21 22.30 -6.04
C MET A 180 -24.99 21.10 -6.54
N THR A 181 -25.59 20.31 -5.64
CA THR A 181 -26.48 19.19 -6.01
C THR A 181 -27.68 19.68 -6.84
N ALA A 182 -28.34 20.75 -6.42
CA ALA A 182 -29.46 21.33 -7.18
C ALA A 182 -29.02 21.89 -8.55
N LEU A 183 -27.83 22.49 -8.62
CA LEU A 183 -27.23 22.98 -9.87
C LEU A 183 -26.93 21.83 -10.84
N GLU A 184 -26.28 20.77 -10.36
CA GLU A 184 -25.99 19.57 -11.16
C GLU A 184 -27.26 18.85 -11.66
N ASN A 185 -28.32 18.86 -10.85
CA ASN A 185 -29.60 18.24 -11.19
C ASN A 185 -30.50 19.14 -12.06
N GLY A 186 -30.07 20.38 -12.37
CA GLY A 186 -30.86 21.35 -13.11
C GLY A 186 -32.12 21.82 -12.38
N LYS A 187 -32.15 21.73 -11.05
CA LYS A 187 -33.32 22.07 -10.20
C LYS A 187 -33.16 23.38 -9.41
N ALA A 188 -32.06 24.07 -9.58
CA ALA A 188 -31.90 25.42 -9.01
C ALA A 188 -32.74 26.46 -9.79
N PRO A 189 -33.50 27.33 -9.10
CA PRO A 189 -34.30 28.36 -9.76
C PRO A 189 -33.46 29.33 -10.60
N ASP A 190 -33.95 29.70 -11.78
CA ASP A 190 -33.23 30.61 -12.68
C ASP A 190 -32.91 31.99 -12.03
N ALA A 191 -33.83 32.51 -11.21
CA ALA A 191 -33.58 33.71 -10.44
C ALA A 191 -32.39 33.59 -9.48
N LEU A 192 -32.23 32.43 -8.83
CA LEU A 192 -31.10 32.16 -7.95
C LEU A 192 -29.79 32.04 -8.74
N LYS A 193 -29.81 31.36 -9.91
CA LYS A 193 -28.66 31.28 -10.81
C LYS A 193 -28.23 32.66 -11.30
N SER A 194 -29.18 33.51 -11.71
CA SER A 194 -28.89 34.86 -12.17
C SER A 194 -28.28 35.71 -11.07
N ALA A 195 -28.81 35.62 -9.85
CA ALA A 195 -28.24 36.31 -8.67
C ALA A 195 -26.84 35.79 -8.32
N LEU A 196 -26.63 34.49 -8.46
CA LEU A 196 -25.34 33.87 -8.23
C LEU A 196 -24.27 34.39 -9.18
N HIS A 197 -24.55 34.42 -10.48
CA HIS A 197 -23.62 34.94 -11.48
C HIS A 197 -23.37 36.43 -11.33
N ALA A 198 -24.40 37.22 -10.97
CA ALA A 198 -24.23 38.62 -10.69
C ALA A 198 -23.27 38.88 -9.50
N ALA A 199 -23.50 38.16 -8.39
CA ALA A 199 -22.65 38.28 -7.21
C ALA A 199 -21.21 37.74 -7.43
N ALA A 200 -21.04 36.75 -8.29
CA ALA A 200 -19.72 36.18 -8.59
C ALA A 200 -18.84 37.14 -9.43
N LYS A 201 -19.44 38.02 -10.22
CA LYS A 201 -18.71 39.04 -11.03
C LYS A 201 -18.02 40.11 -10.18
N ASP A 202 -18.47 40.30 -8.95
CA ASP A 202 -17.93 41.31 -8.04
C ASP A 202 -16.77 40.76 -7.19
N THR A 203 -16.22 39.58 -7.55
CA THR A 203 -15.15 38.93 -6.80
C THR A 203 -13.90 38.72 -7.66
N ASP A 204 -12.73 39.02 -7.08
CA ASP A 204 -11.40 38.80 -7.68
C ASP A 204 -10.76 37.50 -7.16
N ILE A 205 -11.49 36.38 -7.24
CA ILE A 205 -11.00 35.06 -6.77
C ILE A 205 -10.44 34.31 -7.98
N PRO A 206 -9.12 33.98 -7.99
CA PRO A 206 -8.52 33.30 -9.11
C PRO A 206 -8.98 31.85 -9.22
N VAL A 207 -9.10 31.37 -10.46
CA VAL A 207 -9.48 30.01 -10.82
C VAL A 207 -8.36 29.37 -11.63
N VAL A 208 -7.78 28.30 -11.11
CA VAL A 208 -6.79 27.46 -11.82
C VAL A 208 -7.51 26.28 -12.45
N GLY A 209 -7.32 26.06 -13.74
CA GLY A 209 -7.84 24.90 -14.46
C GLY A 209 -6.71 23.92 -14.79
N ILE A 210 -6.79 22.72 -14.26
CA ILE A 210 -5.81 21.64 -14.51
C ILE A 210 -6.43 20.62 -15.44
N THR A 211 -5.88 20.51 -16.64
CA THR A 211 -6.30 19.54 -17.65
C THR A 211 -5.10 18.74 -18.16
N GLY A 212 -5.35 17.71 -18.95
CA GLY A 212 -4.29 16.86 -19.49
C GLY A 212 -4.73 15.44 -19.69
N THR A 213 -3.83 14.60 -20.23
CA THR A 213 -4.15 13.23 -20.62
C THR A 213 -4.52 12.36 -19.44
N GLY A 214 -5.35 11.34 -19.71
CA GLY A 214 -5.69 10.33 -18.73
C GLY A 214 -4.44 9.61 -18.19
N GLY A 215 -4.36 9.46 -16.88
CA GLY A 215 -3.20 8.84 -16.23
C GLY A 215 -1.94 9.71 -16.15
N ALA A 216 -1.97 10.98 -16.56
CA ALA A 216 -0.82 11.89 -16.42
C ALA A 216 -0.48 12.24 -14.96
N GLY A 217 -1.37 11.96 -14.01
CA GLY A 217 -1.16 12.24 -12.59
C GLY A 217 -1.63 13.63 -12.17
N LYS A 218 -2.66 14.15 -12.83
CA LYS A 218 -3.28 15.46 -12.51
C LYS A 218 -3.64 15.60 -11.04
N SER A 219 -4.42 14.64 -10.52
CA SER A 219 -4.90 14.67 -9.12
C SER A 219 -3.76 14.64 -8.10
N SER A 220 -2.71 13.88 -8.38
CA SER A 220 -1.51 13.87 -7.52
C SER A 220 -0.76 15.19 -7.60
N LEU A 221 -0.67 15.81 -8.78
CA LEU A 221 -0.06 17.13 -8.94
C LEU A 221 -0.90 18.22 -8.26
N THR A 222 -2.22 18.16 -8.41
CA THR A 222 -3.15 19.06 -7.73
C THR A 222 -2.98 19.00 -6.21
N ASP A 223 -2.94 17.78 -5.65
CA ASP A 223 -2.70 17.54 -4.21
C ASP A 223 -1.37 18.15 -3.74
N GLU A 224 -0.31 17.91 -4.49
CA GLU A 224 1.03 18.42 -4.18
C GLU A 224 1.14 19.95 -4.30
N LEU A 225 0.43 20.59 -5.23
CA LEU A 225 0.34 22.05 -5.32
C LEU A 225 -0.43 22.63 -4.13
N ILE A 226 -1.57 22.04 -3.76
CA ILE A 226 -2.36 22.45 -2.58
C ILE A 226 -1.53 22.27 -1.30
N ARG A 227 -0.81 21.17 -1.16
CA ARG A 227 0.09 20.93 -0.02
C ARG A 227 1.13 22.04 0.10
N ARG A 228 1.78 22.42 -1.00
CA ARG A 228 2.77 23.51 -1.00
C ARG A 228 2.15 24.85 -0.64
N LEU A 229 0.99 25.16 -1.20
CA LEU A 229 0.26 26.38 -0.87
C LEU A 229 -0.05 26.45 0.64
N ARG A 230 -0.55 25.36 1.22
CA ARG A 230 -0.87 25.29 2.65
C ARG A 230 0.38 25.45 3.52
N LEU A 231 1.48 24.75 3.17
CA LEU A 231 2.75 24.85 3.89
C LEU A 231 3.35 26.24 3.77
N ASP A 232 3.44 26.76 2.56
CA ASP A 232 4.11 28.02 2.23
C ASP A 232 3.39 29.24 2.83
N GLN A 233 2.05 29.19 2.87
CA GLN A 233 1.21 30.27 3.36
C GLN A 233 0.68 30.04 4.79
N GLY A 234 1.34 29.13 5.56
CA GLY A 234 0.98 28.87 6.97
C GLY A 234 -0.45 28.41 7.19
N ASP A 235 -1.01 27.65 6.25
CA ASP A 235 -2.40 27.15 6.25
C ASP A 235 -3.48 28.24 6.44
N ALA A 236 -3.19 29.47 5.98
CA ALA A 236 -4.11 30.59 6.12
C ALA A 236 -5.21 30.65 5.06
N LEU A 237 -4.91 30.18 3.84
CA LEU A 237 -5.79 30.28 2.67
C LEU A 237 -6.84 29.16 2.62
N ARG A 238 -8.03 29.53 2.11
CA ARG A 238 -9.13 28.58 1.88
C ARG A 238 -9.26 28.28 0.40
N VAL A 239 -9.29 26.99 0.08
CA VAL A 239 -9.26 26.51 -1.31
C VAL A 239 -10.50 25.66 -1.59
N ALA A 240 -11.17 25.93 -2.71
CA ALA A 240 -12.16 25.03 -3.28
C ALA A 240 -11.54 24.19 -4.39
N VAL A 241 -11.71 22.88 -4.33
CA VAL A 241 -11.28 21.93 -5.36
C VAL A 241 -12.50 21.31 -6.01
N ILE A 242 -12.63 21.51 -7.31
CA ILE A 242 -13.69 20.93 -8.13
C ILE A 242 -13.06 19.91 -9.07
N SER A 243 -13.36 18.66 -8.89
CA SER A 243 -12.83 17.56 -9.72
C SER A 243 -13.94 16.99 -10.61
N ILE A 244 -13.64 16.75 -11.87
CA ILE A 244 -14.62 16.31 -12.86
C ILE A 244 -14.20 14.94 -13.40
N ASP A 245 -15.09 13.94 -13.25
CA ASP A 245 -14.91 12.59 -13.74
C ASP A 245 -15.97 12.20 -14.78
N PRO A 246 -15.63 11.30 -15.73
CA PRO A 246 -16.54 10.94 -16.80
C PRO A 246 -17.63 9.99 -16.34
N SER A 247 -18.85 10.19 -16.83
CA SER A 247 -19.97 9.25 -16.68
C SER A 247 -19.89 8.11 -17.71
N ARG A 248 -20.26 6.92 -17.29
CA ARG A 248 -20.30 5.72 -18.16
C ARG A 248 -21.53 5.73 -19.05
N ARG A 249 -21.34 5.58 -20.38
CA ARG A 249 -22.45 5.52 -21.35
C ARG A 249 -23.45 4.41 -21.05
N LYS A 250 -22.97 3.21 -20.66
CA LYS A 250 -23.81 2.02 -20.48
C LYS A 250 -24.71 2.09 -19.26
N SER A 251 -24.23 2.63 -18.15
CA SER A 251 -24.94 2.61 -16.87
C SER A 251 -25.42 3.98 -16.39
N GLY A 252 -24.86 5.05 -16.92
CA GLY A 252 -25.08 6.41 -16.41
C GLY A 252 -24.42 6.70 -15.07
N GLY A 253 -23.74 5.70 -14.48
CA GLY A 253 -22.97 5.86 -13.25
C GLY A 253 -21.59 6.44 -13.50
N ALA A 254 -20.94 6.88 -12.45
CA ALA A 254 -19.57 7.42 -12.51
C ALA A 254 -18.73 6.90 -11.35
N LEU A 255 -17.40 6.75 -11.57
CA LEU A 255 -16.45 6.67 -10.51
C LEU A 255 -15.84 8.07 -10.35
N LEU A 256 -16.16 8.73 -9.26
CA LEU A 256 -15.62 10.03 -8.86
C LEU A 256 -14.40 9.76 -7.99
N GLY A 257 -13.29 9.43 -8.67
CA GLY A 257 -12.15 8.74 -8.05
C GLY A 257 -10.99 9.64 -7.61
N ASP A 258 -11.05 10.95 -7.85
CA ASP A 258 -9.89 11.80 -7.59
C ASP A 258 -9.67 12.06 -6.11
N ARG A 259 -10.74 12.06 -5.31
CA ARG A 259 -10.65 12.31 -3.85
C ARG A 259 -9.74 11.32 -3.12
N ILE A 260 -9.64 10.09 -3.57
CA ILE A 260 -8.72 9.08 -3.00
C ILE A 260 -7.24 9.50 -3.05
N ARG A 261 -6.89 10.35 -4.03
CA ARG A 261 -5.51 10.82 -4.27
C ARG A 261 -5.19 12.13 -3.58
N MET A 262 -6.21 12.80 -2.99
CA MET A 262 -6.08 14.07 -2.34
C MET A 262 -5.79 13.90 -0.85
N ASN A 263 -4.52 13.98 -0.48
CA ASN A 263 -4.07 13.85 0.91
C ASN A 263 -3.99 15.20 1.63
N ALA A 264 -3.86 16.29 0.88
CA ALA A 264 -3.73 17.64 1.41
C ALA A 264 -5.08 18.35 1.69
N ILE A 265 -6.22 17.67 1.48
CA ILE A 265 -7.55 18.27 1.70
C ILE A 265 -8.05 18.16 3.14
N GLY A 266 -7.49 17.25 3.94
CA GLY A 266 -7.89 17.07 5.34
C GLY A 266 -7.56 18.28 6.23
N PRO A 267 -8.19 18.37 7.41
CA PRO A 267 -7.89 19.45 8.35
C PRO A 267 -6.47 19.31 8.92
N TRP A 268 -5.77 20.44 9.06
CA TRP A 268 -4.54 20.57 9.82
C TRP A 268 -4.81 21.31 11.13
N ASN A 269 -3.77 21.75 11.85
CA ASN A 269 -3.90 22.42 13.16
C ASN A 269 -4.85 23.63 13.16
N ALA A 270 -4.94 24.34 12.02
CA ALA A 270 -5.84 25.48 11.84
C ALA A 270 -7.29 25.11 11.48
N GLY A 271 -7.62 23.80 11.49
CA GLY A 271 -8.93 23.28 11.10
C GLY A 271 -9.13 23.12 9.59
N PRO A 272 -10.38 22.95 9.12
CA PRO A 272 -10.68 22.75 7.71
C PRO A 272 -10.33 23.98 6.86
N ARG A 273 -9.56 23.79 5.78
CA ARG A 273 -9.15 24.84 4.83
C ARG A 273 -9.50 24.50 3.40
N VAL A 274 -9.75 23.25 3.09
CA VAL A 274 -10.02 22.79 1.72
C VAL A 274 -11.41 22.18 1.64
N PHE A 275 -12.23 22.75 0.77
CA PHE A 275 -13.50 22.16 0.36
C PHE A 275 -13.30 21.42 -0.95
N MET A 276 -13.78 20.19 -1.07
CA MET A 276 -13.70 19.44 -2.32
C MET A 276 -15.08 18.94 -2.74
N ARG A 277 -15.39 19.09 -4.01
CA ARG A 277 -16.60 18.55 -4.64
C ARG A 277 -16.25 17.87 -5.95
N SER A 278 -16.76 16.66 -6.13
CA SER A 278 -16.64 15.91 -7.38
C SER A 278 -17.89 16.13 -8.24
N LEU A 279 -17.70 16.35 -9.53
CA LEU A 279 -18.75 16.47 -10.52
C LEU A 279 -18.66 15.32 -11.52
N ALA A 280 -19.79 14.75 -11.91
CA ALA A 280 -19.85 13.84 -13.04
C ALA A 280 -20.14 14.63 -14.32
N THR A 281 -19.53 14.25 -15.44
CA THR A 281 -19.82 14.94 -16.72
C THR A 281 -21.29 14.80 -17.11
N ARG A 282 -21.93 13.68 -16.80
CA ARG A 282 -23.32 13.33 -17.12
C ARG A 282 -23.67 13.46 -18.61
N ASP A 283 -22.80 14.09 -19.37
CA ASP A 283 -22.84 14.19 -20.82
C ASP A 283 -21.70 13.35 -21.43
N PHE A 284 -22.00 12.62 -22.50
CA PHE A 284 -21.04 11.65 -23.06
C PHE A 284 -20.15 12.32 -24.09
N GLY A 285 -18.85 12.38 -23.78
CA GLY A 285 -17.84 12.95 -24.65
C GLY A 285 -17.40 14.36 -24.27
N SER A 286 -17.96 14.95 -23.21
CA SER A 286 -17.49 16.21 -22.64
C SER A 286 -16.43 15.95 -21.56
N GLU A 287 -15.43 16.83 -21.47
CA GLU A 287 -14.44 16.83 -20.38
C GLU A 287 -14.89 17.63 -19.15
N ILE A 288 -15.93 18.42 -19.29
CA ILE A 288 -16.49 19.27 -18.24
C ILE A 288 -17.96 18.95 -17.97
N SER A 289 -18.41 19.26 -16.77
CA SER A 289 -19.83 19.22 -16.42
C SER A 289 -20.53 20.48 -16.91
N GLN A 290 -21.75 20.36 -17.42
CA GLN A 290 -22.59 21.51 -17.82
C GLN A 290 -22.88 22.44 -16.64
N ALA A 291 -22.89 21.94 -15.41
CA ALA A 291 -23.08 22.75 -14.20
C ALA A 291 -21.82 23.52 -13.76
N LEU A 292 -20.66 23.28 -14.39
CA LEU A 292 -19.40 23.88 -13.95
C LEU A 292 -19.42 25.41 -13.84
N PRO A 293 -19.97 26.17 -14.81
CA PRO A 293 -20.05 27.65 -14.68
C PRO A 293 -20.82 28.08 -13.43
N ASP A 294 -21.95 27.43 -13.14
CA ASP A 294 -22.77 27.75 -11.96
C ASP A 294 -22.05 27.34 -10.66
N VAL A 295 -21.35 26.22 -10.66
CA VAL A 295 -20.56 25.74 -9.51
C VAL A 295 -19.39 26.66 -9.22
N LEU A 296 -18.69 27.18 -10.23
CA LEU A 296 -17.63 28.18 -10.06
C LEU A 296 -18.16 29.48 -9.48
N ALA A 297 -19.30 29.92 -9.98
CA ALA A 297 -19.97 31.11 -9.43
C ALA A 297 -20.34 30.91 -7.95
N ALA A 298 -20.84 29.73 -7.58
CA ALA A 298 -21.14 29.36 -6.18
C ALA A 298 -19.89 29.37 -5.30
N CYS A 299 -18.77 28.85 -5.76
CA CYS A 299 -17.50 28.90 -5.02
C CYS A 299 -16.99 30.35 -4.83
N LYS A 300 -17.11 31.21 -5.85
CA LYS A 300 -16.76 32.62 -5.75
C LYS A 300 -17.62 33.33 -4.72
N VAL A 301 -18.93 33.12 -4.74
CA VAL A 301 -19.86 33.74 -3.76
C VAL A 301 -19.63 33.21 -2.35
N ALA A 302 -19.25 31.95 -2.18
CA ALA A 302 -18.89 31.37 -0.89
C ALA A 302 -17.63 32.00 -0.26
N GLY A 303 -16.77 32.67 -1.06
CA GLY A 303 -15.63 33.43 -0.57
C GLY A 303 -14.39 32.62 -0.27
N PHE A 304 -14.07 31.66 -1.11
CA PHE A 304 -12.76 30.98 -1.11
C PHE A 304 -11.67 31.94 -1.63
N ASP A 305 -10.44 31.71 -1.21
CA ASP A 305 -9.28 32.51 -1.67
C ASP A 305 -8.79 32.04 -3.04
N LEU A 306 -8.93 30.74 -3.33
CA LEU A 306 -8.51 30.08 -4.56
C LEU A 306 -9.50 28.98 -4.95
N ILE A 307 -9.77 28.87 -6.25
CA ILE A 307 -10.55 27.75 -6.81
C ILE A 307 -9.64 26.96 -7.77
N VAL A 308 -9.59 25.65 -7.60
CA VAL A 308 -8.86 24.72 -8.48
C VAL A 308 -9.86 23.78 -9.13
N VAL A 309 -9.85 23.72 -10.45
CA VAL A 309 -10.69 22.82 -11.24
C VAL A 309 -9.82 21.78 -11.93
N GLU A 310 -10.13 20.51 -11.75
CA GLU A 310 -9.48 19.41 -12.46
C GLU A 310 -10.45 18.75 -13.43
N THR A 311 -10.05 18.59 -14.70
CA THR A 311 -10.89 17.95 -15.72
C THR A 311 -10.69 16.45 -15.80
N SER A 312 -11.62 15.75 -16.45
CA SER A 312 -11.62 14.28 -16.58
C SER A 312 -10.48 13.69 -17.40
N GLY A 313 -9.83 14.47 -18.26
CA GLY A 313 -8.68 14.02 -19.04
C GLY A 313 -9.00 12.97 -20.11
N ILE A 314 -10.06 13.16 -20.89
CA ILE A 314 -10.52 12.18 -21.89
C ILE A 314 -9.79 12.32 -23.24
N GLY A 315 -9.19 13.46 -23.57
CA GLY A 315 -8.65 13.71 -24.91
C GLY A 315 -7.37 14.56 -24.96
N GLN A 316 -6.75 14.63 -26.14
CA GLN A 316 -5.58 15.47 -26.42
C GLN A 316 -5.97 16.90 -26.90
N GLY A 317 -7.21 17.13 -27.23
CA GLY A 317 -7.67 18.32 -27.92
C GLY A 317 -8.81 19.09 -27.26
N ASP A 318 -9.10 18.88 -25.98
CA ASP A 318 -10.23 19.55 -25.34
C ASP A 318 -9.77 20.76 -24.52
N ALA A 319 -10.07 21.95 -25.03
CA ALA A 319 -9.83 23.24 -24.40
C ALA A 319 -11.09 23.84 -23.77
N ALA A 320 -12.12 23.03 -23.51
CA ALA A 320 -13.42 23.49 -22.98
C ALA A 320 -13.30 24.18 -21.61
N ILE A 321 -12.26 23.87 -20.83
CA ILE A 321 -11.97 24.50 -19.55
C ILE A 321 -11.46 25.95 -19.69
N VAL A 322 -10.78 26.26 -20.80
CA VAL A 322 -10.04 27.53 -20.98
C VAL A 322 -10.91 28.78 -20.73
N PRO A 323 -12.12 28.91 -21.30
CA PRO A 323 -12.94 30.12 -21.09
C PRO A 323 -13.52 30.23 -19.66
N LEU A 324 -13.36 29.22 -18.83
CA LEU A 324 -13.95 29.15 -17.49
C LEU A 324 -12.92 29.41 -16.37
N VAL A 325 -11.63 29.51 -16.70
CA VAL A 325 -10.56 29.63 -15.72
C VAL A 325 -9.63 30.79 -16.03
N ASP A 326 -8.96 31.32 -15.03
CA ASP A 326 -8.02 32.44 -15.18
C ASP A 326 -6.60 31.96 -15.53
N VAL A 327 -6.21 30.77 -15.03
CA VAL A 327 -4.90 30.15 -15.26
C VAL A 327 -5.08 28.72 -15.73
N PRO A 328 -5.07 28.44 -17.03
CA PRO A 328 -5.08 27.09 -17.57
C PRO A 328 -3.70 26.44 -17.47
N MET A 329 -3.65 25.23 -16.90
CA MET A 329 -2.46 24.41 -16.75
C MET A 329 -2.66 23.07 -17.48
N TYR A 330 -1.68 22.68 -18.27
CA TYR A 330 -1.70 21.39 -18.98
C TYR A 330 -0.72 20.41 -18.36
N VAL A 331 -1.19 19.19 -18.05
CA VAL A 331 -0.37 18.10 -17.46
C VAL A 331 -0.25 16.96 -18.44
N MET A 332 0.97 16.62 -18.79
CA MET A 332 1.29 15.54 -19.71
C MET A 332 2.39 14.63 -19.15
N THR A 333 2.67 13.53 -19.85
CA THR A 333 3.79 12.64 -19.53
C THR A 333 4.82 12.66 -20.66
N PRO A 334 6.08 12.23 -20.41
CA PRO A 334 7.14 12.26 -21.43
C PRO A 334 6.80 11.55 -22.73
N GLU A 335 5.96 10.53 -22.71
CA GLU A 335 5.56 9.75 -23.88
C GLU A 335 4.78 10.57 -24.93
N TYR A 336 4.11 11.63 -24.49
CA TYR A 336 3.37 12.55 -25.38
C TYR A 336 4.22 13.74 -25.84
N GLY A 337 5.46 13.86 -25.39
CA GLY A 337 6.38 14.95 -25.70
C GLY A 337 7.15 14.80 -27.02
N ALA A 338 6.87 13.80 -27.84
CA ALA A 338 7.50 13.66 -29.14
C ALA A 338 7.05 14.76 -30.11
N ALA A 339 7.99 15.38 -30.81
CA ALA A 339 7.76 16.58 -31.65
C ALA A 339 6.59 16.43 -32.64
N SER A 340 6.41 15.23 -33.22
CA SER A 340 5.31 14.95 -34.17
C SER A 340 3.92 14.83 -33.52
N GLN A 341 3.83 14.72 -32.19
CA GLN A 341 2.57 14.65 -31.45
C GLN A 341 2.18 16.02 -30.88
N LEU A 342 3.16 16.89 -30.62
CA LEU A 342 2.92 18.18 -29.96
C LEU A 342 2.02 19.12 -30.75
N GLU A 343 2.10 19.09 -32.08
CA GLU A 343 1.24 19.90 -32.96
C GLU A 343 -0.24 19.51 -32.91
N LYS A 344 -0.56 18.34 -32.32
CA LYS A 344 -1.95 17.85 -32.17
C LYS A 344 -2.54 18.17 -30.81
N ILE A 345 -1.80 18.84 -29.95
CA ILE A 345 -2.23 19.16 -28.58
C ILE A 345 -2.69 20.61 -28.52
N ASP A 346 -3.98 20.85 -28.75
CA ASP A 346 -4.56 22.19 -28.78
C ASP A 346 -4.32 22.96 -27.47
N MET A 347 -4.28 22.27 -26.33
CA MET A 347 -4.03 22.90 -25.03
C MET A 347 -2.67 23.60 -24.90
N LEU A 348 -1.67 23.23 -25.73
CA LEU A 348 -0.38 23.95 -25.72
C LEU A 348 -0.47 25.39 -26.27
N ASP A 349 -1.56 25.72 -27.00
CA ASP A 349 -1.83 27.08 -27.46
C ASP A 349 -2.38 27.98 -26.35
N PHE A 350 -3.07 27.37 -25.36
CA PHE A 350 -3.82 28.10 -24.34
C PHE A 350 -3.20 28.01 -22.93
N ALA A 351 -2.45 26.95 -22.63
CA ALA A 351 -1.90 26.71 -21.30
C ALA A 351 -0.91 27.83 -20.91
N GLU A 352 -1.12 28.44 -19.75
CA GLU A 352 -0.12 29.32 -19.15
C GLU A 352 1.05 28.56 -18.57
N PHE A 353 0.81 27.38 -18.02
CA PHE A 353 1.82 26.49 -17.46
C PHE A 353 1.67 25.08 -18.02
N VAL A 354 2.78 24.41 -18.27
CA VAL A 354 2.83 23.01 -18.71
C VAL A 354 3.65 22.22 -17.73
N ALA A 355 3.09 21.13 -17.21
CA ALA A 355 3.78 20.17 -16.36
C ALA A 355 4.00 18.85 -17.09
N ILE A 356 5.25 18.46 -17.28
CA ILE A 356 5.63 17.11 -17.74
C ILE A 356 5.83 16.26 -16.50
N ASN A 357 4.76 15.59 -16.09
CA ASN A 357 4.75 14.76 -14.89
C ASN A 357 5.33 13.37 -15.17
N LYS A 358 5.69 12.63 -14.11
CA LYS A 358 6.42 11.36 -14.21
C LYS A 358 7.77 11.54 -14.92
N PHE A 359 8.48 12.56 -14.51
CA PHE A 359 9.75 13.00 -15.13
C PHE A 359 10.90 11.99 -14.94
N ASP A 360 10.70 10.97 -14.14
CA ASP A 360 11.55 9.78 -13.98
C ASP A 360 11.54 8.84 -15.20
N ARG A 361 10.58 9.01 -16.13
CA ARG A 361 10.45 8.16 -17.30
C ARG A 361 11.48 8.49 -18.37
N LYS A 362 11.81 7.45 -19.16
CA LYS A 362 12.74 7.59 -20.29
C LYS A 362 12.25 8.66 -21.28
N GLY A 363 13.16 9.53 -21.71
CA GLY A 363 12.87 10.61 -22.66
C GLY A 363 12.35 11.90 -22.04
N ALA A 364 12.27 12.00 -20.70
CA ALA A 364 11.73 13.17 -20.01
C ALA A 364 12.48 14.47 -20.35
N ALA A 365 13.81 14.45 -20.37
CA ALA A 365 14.63 15.63 -20.72
C ALA A 365 14.42 16.08 -22.18
N ASP A 366 14.28 15.13 -23.11
CA ASP A 366 13.98 15.44 -24.51
C ASP A 366 12.57 16.03 -24.66
N ALA A 367 11.59 15.46 -23.96
CA ALA A 367 10.22 15.98 -23.92
C ALA A 367 10.17 17.40 -23.36
N LEU A 368 10.90 17.69 -22.28
CA LEU A 368 10.98 19.03 -21.70
C LEU A 368 11.47 20.05 -22.71
N ARG A 369 12.56 19.75 -23.42
CA ARG A 369 13.14 20.60 -24.46
C ARG A 369 12.18 20.80 -25.64
N ASP A 370 11.57 19.73 -26.12
CA ASP A 370 10.72 19.80 -27.32
C ASP A 370 9.39 20.48 -27.04
N VAL A 371 8.78 20.25 -25.87
CA VAL A 371 7.59 20.97 -25.42
C VAL A 371 7.88 22.45 -25.19
N ALA A 372 9.01 22.80 -24.56
CA ALA A 372 9.41 24.20 -24.39
C ALA A 372 9.57 24.93 -25.73
N LYS A 373 10.17 24.29 -26.76
CA LYS A 373 10.24 24.85 -28.12
C LYS A 373 8.87 24.98 -28.75
N GLN A 374 7.96 24.04 -28.55
CA GLN A 374 6.62 24.13 -29.10
C GLN A 374 5.83 25.30 -28.45
N VAL A 375 5.89 25.42 -27.13
CA VAL A 375 5.26 26.55 -26.40
C VAL A 375 5.86 27.88 -26.86
N GLN A 376 7.17 27.97 -27.07
CA GLN A 376 7.83 29.18 -27.63
C GLN A 376 7.25 29.53 -29.00
N ARG A 377 7.09 28.55 -29.90
CA ARG A 377 6.50 28.78 -31.25
C ARG A 377 5.05 29.23 -31.15
N ASN A 378 4.23 28.54 -30.37
CA ASN A 378 2.81 28.88 -30.22
C ASN A 378 2.61 30.29 -29.69
N ARG A 379 3.49 30.75 -28.80
CA ARG A 379 3.47 32.13 -28.25
C ARG A 379 4.19 33.18 -29.13
N SER A 380 4.79 32.74 -30.24
CA SER A 380 5.64 33.62 -31.08
C SER A 380 6.77 34.29 -30.27
N ALA A 381 7.24 33.66 -29.20
CA ALA A 381 8.19 34.23 -28.24
C ALA A 381 9.65 33.96 -28.65
N PHE A 382 10.00 34.19 -29.92
CA PHE A 382 11.32 33.87 -30.50
C PHE A 382 12.48 34.65 -29.89
N GLN A 383 12.21 35.73 -29.17
CA GLN A 383 13.23 36.54 -28.45
C GLN A 383 13.57 35.93 -27.07
N THR A 384 12.79 34.97 -26.59
CA THR A 384 12.95 34.36 -25.26
C THR A 384 13.51 32.95 -25.46
N SER A 385 14.48 32.55 -24.63
CA SER A 385 15.01 31.19 -24.69
C SER A 385 13.90 30.12 -24.42
N PRO A 386 13.92 28.97 -25.12
CA PRO A 386 13.02 27.87 -24.78
C PRO A 386 13.08 27.47 -23.30
N ASP A 387 14.26 27.54 -22.70
CA ASP A 387 14.46 27.21 -21.28
C ASP A 387 13.74 28.19 -20.33
N ALA A 388 13.36 29.37 -20.83
CA ALA A 388 12.58 30.36 -20.06
C ALA A 388 11.06 30.16 -20.19
N MET A 389 10.60 29.26 -21.06
CA MET A 389 9.17 28.95 -21.19
C MET A 389 8.62 28.31 -19.92
N PRO A 390 7.34 28.52 -19.57
CA PRO A 390 6.72 27.99 -18.35
C PRO A 390 6.38 26.49 -18.49
N VAL A 391 7.40 25.69 -18.73
CA VAL A 391 7.34 24.22 -18.85
C VAL A 391 8.20 23.62 -17.77
N PHE A 392 7.62 22.71 -16.99
CA PHE A 392 8.23 22.15 -15.78
C PHE A 392 8.21 20.62 -15.85
N GLY A 393 9.30 19.98 -15.44
CA GLY A 393 9.36 18.54 -15.24
C GLY A 393 9.06 18.18 -13.79
N THR A 394 8.04 17.37 -13.53
CA THR A 394 7.53 17.09 -12.18
C THR A 394 7.44 15.58 -11.89
N MET A 395 7.56 15.21 -10.62
CA MET A 395 7.27 13.87 -10.12
C MET A 395 6.32 13.99 -8.93
N ALA A 396 5.03 14.17 -9.21
CA ALA A 396 4.01 14.39 -8.17
C ALA A 396 3.82 13.20 -7.21
N SER A 397 4.26 12.01 -7.59
CA SER A 397 4.27 10.82 -6.72
C SER A 397 5.43 10.80 -5.73
N ARG A 398 6.37 11.72 -5.85
CA ARG A 398 7.56 11.77 -5.02
C ARG A 398 7.41 12.79 -3.90
N PHE A 399 7.82 12.37 -2.69
CA PHE A 399 7.84 13.26 -1.54
C PHE A 399 8.81 14.44 -1.78
N ASN A 400 8.32 15.64 -1.55
CA ASN A 400 9.09 16.91 -1.64
C ASN A 400 9.86 17.08 -2.96
N ASP A 401 9.21 16.79 -4.10
CA ASP A 401 9.81 16.93 -5.42
C ASP A 401 10.11 18.43 -5.74
N ASP A 402 11.35 18.70 -6.11
CA ASP A 402 11.82 20.06 -6.43
C ASP A 402 11.22 20.60 -7.74
N GLY A 403 10.94 19.72 -8.71
CA GLY A 403 10.23 20.11 -9.93
C GLY A 403 8.80 20.60 -9.67
N VAL A 404 8.07 19.96 -8.76
CA VAL A 404 6.75 20.45 -8.33
C VAL A 404 6.88 21.75 -7.54
N THR A 405 7.92 21.90 -6.73
CA THR A 405 8.18 23.16 -6.00
C THR A 405 8.47 24.30 -6.98
N ALA A 406 9.26 24.03 -8.02
CA ALA A 406 9.53 25.03 -9.08
C ALA A 406 8.24 25.48 -9.79
N LEU A 407 7.37 24.54 -10.15
CA LEU A 407 6.06 24.87 -10.74
C LEU A 407 5.20 25.71 -9.79
N TYR A 408 5.13 25.34 -8.51
CA TYR A 408 4.40 26.08 -7.50
C TYR A 408 4.93 27.52 -7.37
N GLN A 409 6.24 27.70 -7.28
CA GLN A 409 6.88 29.02 -7.14
C GLN A 409 6.72 29.90 -8.38
N ALA A 410 6.56 29.31 -9.56
CA ALA A 410 6.21 30.03 -10.78
C ALA A 410 4.72 30.40 -10.85
N LEU A 411 3.84 29.56 -10.31
CA LEU A 411 2.39 29.77 -10.29
C LEU A 411 1.97 30.84 -9.28
N LEU A 412 2.56 30.89 -8.10
CA LEU A 412 2.15 31.73 -6.99
C LEU A 412 2.14 33.25 -7.34
N PRO A 413 3.16 33.87 -7.98
CA PRO A 413 3.14 35.27 -8.38
C PRO A 413 2.03 35.57 -9.38
N ARG A 414 1.71 34.63 -10.27
CA ARG A 414 0.62 34.77 -11.22
C ARG A 414 -0.74 34.83 -10.52
N LEU A 415 -0.95 33.95 -9.53
CA LEU A 415 -2.17 33.97 -8.72
C LEU A 415 -2.29 35.25 -7.89
N ALA A 416 -1.18 35.72 -7.34
CA ALA A 416 -1.15 37.01 -6.63
C ALA A 416 -1.55 38.16 -7.53
N SER A 417 -1.12 38.18 -8.80
CA SER A 417 -1.53 39.23 -9.78
C SER A 417 -3.02 39.15 -10.13
N LEU A 418 -3.68 38.03 -9.85
CA LEU A 418 -5.13 37.84 -10.07
C LEU A 418 -6.00 38.03 -8.82
N GLY A 419 -5.40 38.48 -7.72
CA GLY A 419 -6.13 38.79 -6.50
C GLY A 419 -5.89 37.88 -5.32
N LEU A 420 -5.10 36.77 -5.46
CA LEU A 420 -4.75 35.93 -4.32
C LEU A 420 -3.89 36.72 -3.34
N LYS A 421 -4.34 36.82 -2.10
CA LYS A 421 -3.57 37.47 -1.03
C LYS A 421 -2.53 36.50 -0.48
N VAL A 422 -1.27 36.72 -0.81
CA VAL A 422 -0.15 35.91 -0.39
C VAL A 422 0.70 36.63 0.64
N ALA A 423 1.18 35.85 1.64
CA ALA A 423 2.21 36.28 2.58
C ALA A 423 3.61 35.92 2.05
N GLU A 424 4.65 36.35 2.76
CA GLU A 424 6.01 35.89 2.49
C GLU A 424 6.08 34.36 2.65
N GLY A 425 6.57 33.69 1.62
CA GLY A 425 6.60 32.21 1.57
C GLY A 425 7.64 31.63 2.51
N SER A 426 7.34 30.48 3.08
CA SER A 426 8.24 29.72 3.97
C SER A 426 9.05 28.62 3.25
N LEU A 427 8.66 28.24 2.05
CA LEU A 427 9.35 27.19 1.29
C LEU A 427 10.66 27.71 0.69
N PRO A 428 11.75 26.90 0.77
CA PRO A 428 13.01 27.25 0.12
C PRO A 428 12.85 27.48 -1.38
N GLN A 429 13.53 28.50 -1.90
CA GLN A 429 13.57 28.74 -3.35
C GLN A 429 14.36 27.62 -4.03
N VAL A 430 13.89 27.21 -5.21
CA VAL A 430 14.58 26.23 -6.04
C VAL A 430 14.99 26.85 -7.38
N ASP A 431 16.22 26.54 -7.83
CA ASP A 431 16.81 27.10 -9.06
C ASP A 431 16.63 26.17 -10.28
N THR A 432 15.76 25.17 -10.15
CA THR A 432 15.50 24.21 -11.22
C THR A 432 14.12 24.39 -11.82
N ARG A 433 13.91 23.84 -13.01
CA ARG A 433 12.57 23.73 -13.66
C ARG A 433 12.11 22.30 -13.81
N HIS A 434 12.88 21.37 -13.33
CA HIS A 434 12.53 19.94 -13.40
C HIS A 434 13.07 19.22 -12.17
N SER A 435 12.50 18.06 -11.91
CA SER A 435 12.94 17.15 -10.86
C SER A 435 14.40 16.76 -11.02
N THR A 436 15.23 17.02 -10.00
CA THR A 436 16.69 16.76 -10.05
C THR A 436 17.10 15.47 -9.36
N HIS A 437 16.36 15.06 -8.33
CA HIS A 437 16.68 13.86 -7.55
C HIS A 437 16.06 12.59 -8.15
N GLN A 438 16.65 12.10 -9.23
CA GLN A 438 16.26 10.82 -9.82
C GLN A 438 17.04 9.68 -9.15
N VAL A 439 16.48 9.09 -8.11
CA VAL A 439 17.02 7.86 -7.51
C VAL A 439 16.30 6.67 -8.14
N ALA A 440 17.01 5.87 -8.92
CA ALA A 440 16.48 4.61 -9.40
C ALA A 440 16.35 3.63 -8.22
N ILE A 441 15.13 3.19 -7.90
CA ILE A 441 14.86 2.17 -6.86
C ILE A 441 15.67 0.90 -7.18
N VAL A 442 15.72 0.51 -8.45
CA VAL A 442 16.53 -0.60 -8.93
C VAL A 442 17.68 -0.05 -9.78
N PRO A 443 18.95 -0.21 -9.33
CA PRO A 443 20.10 0.19 -10.13
C PRO A 443 20.07 -0.46 -11.51
N GLY A 444 20.51 0.27 -12.56
CA GLY A 444 20.49 -0.21 -13.96
C GLY A 444 21.18 -1.57 -14.15
N ALA A 445 22.26 -1.83 -13.40
CA ALA A 445 22.95 -3.12 -13.39
C ALA A 445 22.12 -4.28 -12.83
N ARG A 446 21.03 -4.00 -12.12
CA ARG A 446 20.16 -5.00 -11.47
C ARG A 446 18.77 -5.14 -12.10
N VAL A 447 18.50 -4.45 -13.18
CA VAL A 447 17.19 -4.51 -13.87
C VAL A 447 16.82 -5.95 -14.30
N ARG A 448 17.82 -6.77 -14.64
CA ARG A 448 17.63 -8.17 -15.03
C ARG A 448 17.84 -9.17 -13.90
N TYR A 449 18.01 -8.74 -12.66
CA TYR A 449 18.41 -9.60 -11.55
C TYR A 449 17.50 -10.84 -11.38
N LEU A 450 16.19 -10.68 -11.46
CA LEU A 450 15.25 -11.82 -11.38
C LEU A 450 15.36 -12.76 -12.58
N ALA A 451 15.59 -12.24 -13.77
CA ALA A 451 15.83 -13.05 -14.95
C ALA A 451 17.14 -13.84 -14.82
N ASP A 452 18.19 -13.23 -14.32
CA ASP A 452 19.49 -13.86 -14.09
C ASP A 452 19.39 -14.99 -13.05
N ILE A 453 18.62 -14.78 -11.95
CA ILE A 453 18.32 -15.82 -10.97
C ILE A 453 17.57 -16.99 -11.64
N ALA A 454 16.52 -16.71 -12.40
CA ALA A 454 15.73 -17.73 -13.07
C ALA A 454 16.56 -18.53 -14.07
N ASP A 455 17.39 -17.87 -14.87
CA ASP A 455 18.26 -18.49 -15.86
C ASP A 455 19.35 -19.35 -15.19
N THR A 456 19.95 -18.87 -14.10
CA THR A 456 20.93 -19.60 -13.31
C THR A 456 20.32 -20.87 -12.71
N VAL A 457 19.16 -20.77 -12.04
CA VAL A 457 18.48 -21.93 -11.43
C VAL A 457 18.06 -22.96 -12.48
N ARG A 458 17.47 -22.50 -13.59
CA ARG A 458 17.08 -23.39 -14.70
C ARG A 458 18.29 -24.00 -15.38
N GLY A 459 19.36 -23.23 -15.53
CA GLY A 459 20.65 -23.70 -16.05
C GLY A 459 21.22 -24.81 -15.19
N TYR A 460 21.30 -24.59 -13.89
CA TYR A 460 21.77 -25.58 -12.93
C TYR A 460 20.95 -26.88 -12.98
N LYS A 461 19.62 -26.79 -12.99
CA LYS A 461 18.75 -27.98 -13.08
C LYS A 461 18.97 -28.76 -14.38
N ARG A 462 19.11 -28.09 -15.51
CA ARG A 462 19.44 -28.74 -16.80
C ARG A 462 20.79 -29.43 -16.75
N GLN A 463 21.80 -28.75 -16.16
CA GLN A 463 23.13 -29.33 -15.98
C GLN A 463 23.09 -30.56 -15.09
N ALA A 464 22.41 -30.51 -13.96
CA ALA A 464 22.26 -31.66 -13.06
C ALA A 464 21.68 -32.90 -13.79
N ILE A 465 20.63 -32.68 -14.59
CA ILE A 465 20.02 -33.76 -15.40
C ILE A 465 21.02 -34.30 -16.46
N ALA A 466 21.76 -33.41 -17.12
CA ALA A 466 22.75 -33.81 -18.13
C ALA A 466 23.92 -34.59 -17.51
N GLN A 467 24.44 -34.16 -16.36
CA GLN A 467 25.49 -34.84 -15.60
C GLN A 467 25.01 -36.18 -15.08
N ALA A 468 23.80 -36.27 -14.56
CA ALA A 468 23.17 -37.53 -14.12
C ALA A 468 23.06 -38.54 -15.28
N ARG A 469 22.69 -38.06 -16.48
CA ARG A 469 22.66 -38.94 -17.67
C ARG A 469 24.03 -39.45 -18.04
N LEU A 470 25.06 -38.60 -18.02
CA LEU A 470 26.44 -39.02 -18.27
C LEU A 470 26.91 -40.05 -17.26
N ALA A 471 26.64 -39.85 -15.97
CA ALA A 471 26.99 -40.79 -14.92
C ALA A 471 26.36 -42.21 -15.13
N ARG A 472 25.10 -42.24 -15.52
CA ARG A 472 24.38 -43.46 -15.89
C ARG A 472 25.02 -44.14 -17.11
N GLU A 473 25.25 -43.42 -18.16
CA GLU A 473 25.87 -43.94 -19.38
C GLU A 473 27.27 -44.53 -19.09
N ILE A 474 28.08 -43.87 -18.28
CA ILE A 474 29.39 -44.37 -17.86
C ILE A 474 29.27 -45.69 -17.09
N GLN A 475 28.35 -45.79 -16.12
CA GLN A 475 28.10 -47.00 -15.34
C GLN A 475 27.65 -48.13 -16.24
N GLN A 476 26.70 -47.90 -17.14
CA GLN A 476 26.18 -48.88 -18.10
C GLN A 476 27.28 -49.41 -19.03
N LEU A 477 28.13 -48.52 -19.57
CA LEU A 477 29.23 -48.92 -20.44
C LEU A 477 30.30 -49.73 -19.72
N ARG A 478 30.64 -49.37 -18.49
CA ARG A 478 31.58 -50.13 -17.67
C ARG A 478 31.03 -51.51 -17.30
N GLU A 479 29.74 -51.60 -16.94
CA GLU A 479 29.09 -52.85 -16.64
C GLU A 479 28.94 -53.75 -17.87
N ALA A 480 28.61 -53.20 -19.03
CA ALA A 480 28.60 -53.92 -20.29
C ALA A 480 30.00 -54.48 -20.64
N ALA A 481 31.05 -53.67 -20.43
CA ALA A 481 32.41 -54.12 -20.63
C ALA A 481 32.79 -55.27 -19.70
N ARG A 482 32.42 -55.21 -18.43
CA ARG A 482 32.62 -56.29 -17.43
C ARG A 482 31.91 -57.58 -17.85
N MET A 483 30.62 -57.48 -18.23
CA MET A 483 29.82 -58.64 -18.69
C MET A 483 30.39 -59.27 -19.98
N LEU A 484 30.95 -58.48 -20.87
CA LEU A 484 31.59 -58.99 -22.09
C LEU A 484 32.89 -59.73 -21.80
N THR A 485 33.64 -59.37 -20.79
CA THR A 485 34.89 -60.08 -20.38
C THR A 485 34.65 -61.34 -19.58
N GLU A 486 33.58 -61.47 -18.85
CA GLU A 486 33.22 -62.67 -18.04
C GLU A 486 32.83 -63.90 -18.89
N GLY A 487 32.55 -63.74 -20.16
CA GLY A 487 31.96 -64.78 -20.98
C GLY A 487 32.85 -65.52 -21.98
N LYS A 488 33.86 -64.91 -22.66
CA LYS A 488 34.71 -65.49 -23.68
C LYS A 488 35.85 -64.54 -24.15
N PRO A 489 37.06 -65.07 -24.53
CA PRO A 489 38.18 -64.26 -25.03
C PRO A 489 37.91 -63.53 -26.34
N ASP A 490 37.00 -64.02 -27.17
CA ASP A 490 36.68 -63.42 -28.49
C ASP A 490 35.96 -62.06 -28.42
N LYS A 491 35.54 -61.60 -27.27
CA LYS A 491 34.82 -60.32 -27.07
C LYS A 491 35.68 -59.19 -26.51
N ALA A 492 36.99 -59.39 -26.35
CA ALA A 492 37.91 -58.37 -25.82
C ALA A 492 37.82 -57.02 -26.57
N ARG A 493 37.71 -57.04 -27.90
CA ARG A 493 37.56 -55.83 -28.71
C ARG A 493 36.29 -55.04 -28.44
N ALA A 494 35.18 -55.70 -28.18
CA ALA A 494 33.91 -55.05 -27.84
C ALA A 494 33.97 -54.43 -26.44
N SER A 495 34.61 -55.12 -25.49
CA SER A 495 34.88 -54.60 -24.16
C SER A 495 35.78 -53.34 -24.19
N GLU A 496 36.87 -53.37 -24.95
CA GLU A 496 37.76 -52.20 -25.14
C GLU A 496 37.01 -51.00 -25.74
N ALA A 497 36.16 -51.21 -26.73
CA ALA A 497 35.37 -50.11 -27.34
C ALA A 497 34.35 -49.53 -26.32
N ALA A 498 33.76 -50.33 -25.47
CA ALA A 498 32.87 -49.87 -24.40
C ALA A 498 33.63 -49.03 -23.35
N ILE A 499 34.84 -49.49 -22.98
CA ILE A 499 35.71 -48.77 -22.04
C ILE A 499 36.15 -47.44 -22.62
N ASP A 500 36.60 -47.42 -23.89
CA ASP A 500 36.98 -46.17 -24.56
C ASP A 500 35.83 -45.15 -24.60
N LEU A 501 34.64 -45.64 -24.87
CA LEU A 501 33.44 -44.77 -24.85
C LEU A 501 33.13 -44.27 -23.44
N ALA A 502 33.27 -45.09 -22.43
CA ALA A 502 33.09 -44.70 -21.03
C ALA A 502 34.08 -43.60 -20.61
N VAL A 503 35.36 -43.73 -20.99
CA VAL A 503 36.41 -42.73 -20.76
C VAL A 503 36.06 -41.38 -21.45
N LYS A 504 35.63 -41.43 -22.71
CA LYS A 504 35.18 -40.24 -23.44
C LYS A 504 33.97 -39.57 -22.80
N ARG A 505 33.04 -40.33 -22.21
CA ARG A 505 31.90 -39.81 -21.45
C ARG A 505 32.36 -39.23 -20.12
N GLU A 506 33.28 -39.91 -19.41
CA GLU A 506 33.81 -39.46 -18.13
C GLU A 506 34.60 -38.13 -18.24
N ALA A 507 35.24 -37.90 -19.37
CA ALA A 507 35.89 -36.59 -19.65
C ALA A 507 34.90 -35.41 -19.69
N LYS A 508 33.60 -35.68 -19.92
CA LYS A 508 32.51 -34.67 -19.94
C LYS A 508 31.80 -34.54 -18.61
N LEU A 509 32.10 -35.41 -17.65
CA LEU A 509 31.54 -35.34 -16.32
C LEU A 509 32.31 -34.31 -15.52
N ASP A 510 31.59 -33.37 -14.88
CA ASP A 510 32.18 -32.31 -14.09
C ASP A 510 32.95 -32.85 -12.89
N ALA A 511 34.00 -32.14 -12.46
CA ALA A 511 34.82 -32.52 -11.32
C ALA A 511 34.00 -32.70 -10.03
N ASP A 512 33.07 -31.76 -9.78
CA ASP A 512 32.18 -31.80 -8.62
C ASP A 512 31.25 -33.01 -8.67
N ALA A 513 30.71 -33.35 -9.84
CA ALA A 513 29.87 -34.51 -10.04
C ALA A 513 30.63 -35.82 -9.76
N LYS A 514 31.91 -35.93 -10.19
CA LYS A 514 32.78 -37.05 -9.87
C LYS A 514 33.03 -37.19 -8.37
N GLN A 515 33.30 -36.03 -7.72
CA GLN A 515 33.52 -35.98 -6.28
C GLN A 515 32.29 -36.46 -5.50
N LEU A 516 31.10 -35.96 -5.87
CA LEU A 516 29.83 -36.37 -5.26
C LEU A 516 29.60 -37.85 -5.33
N LEU A 517 29.81 -38.50 -6.50
CA LEU A 517 29.69 -39.94 -6.64
C LEU A 517 30.74 -40.72 -5.82
N THR A 518 31.96 -40.18 -5.75
CA THR A 518 33.04 -40.80 -4.96
C THR A 518 32.74 -40.73 -3.45
N MET A 519 32.12 -39.68 -2.99
CA MET A 519 31.76 -39.48 -1.57
C MET A 519 30.49 -40.26 -1.16
N TRP A 520 29.69 -40.71 -2.10
CA TRP A 520 28.40 -41.36 -1.82
C TRP A 520 28.47 -42.55 -0.84
N PRO A 521 29.41 -43.50 -0.97
CA PRO A 521 29.52 -44.63 0.00
C PRO A 521 29.87 -44.12 1.41
N GLN A 522 30.69 -43.11 1.53
CA GLN A 522 31.05 -42.52 2.83
C GLN A 522 29.84 -41.82 3.46
N MET A 523 29.05 -41.14 2.65
CA MET A 523 27.80 -40.48 3.08
C MET A 523 26.79 -41.53 3.56
N GLN A 524 26.61 -42.62 2.82
CA GLN A 524 25.75 -43.72 3.24
C GLN A 524 26.21 -44.32 4.59
N ALA A 525 27.51 -44.56 4.77
CA ALA A 525 28.07 -45.07 6.02
C ALA A 525 27.87 -44.08 7.19
N ALA A 526 28.05 -42.77 6.97
CA ALA A 526 27.86 -41.76 7.99
C ALA A 526 26.41 -41.66 8.50
N TYR A 527 25.41 -41.91 7.65
CA TYR A 527 24.00 -41.90 8.00
C TYR A 527 23.41 -43.26 8.36
N ALA A 528 24.19 -44.33 8.23
CA ALA A 528 23.75 -45.69 8.57
C ALA A 528 23.79 -45.98 10.07
N GLY A 529 24.63 -45.30 10.84
CA GLY A 529 24.81 -45.48 12.29
C GLY A 529 23.67 -44.91 13.13
N ASP A 530 23.82 -44.96 14.45
CA ASP A 530 22.88 -44.36 15.41
C ASP A 530 23.20 -42.89 15.71
N GLU A 531 24.45 -42.47 15.46
CA GLU A 531 24.92 -41.09 15.68
C GLU A 531 25.63 -40.55 14.45
N TYR A 532 25.41 -39.28 14.20
CA TYR A 532 26.16 -38.45 13.23
C TYR A 532 27.22 -37.64 13.97
N VAL A 533 28.48 -37.84 13.62
CA VAL A 533 29.61 -37.18 14.29
C VAL A 533 30.25 -36.15 13.38
N VAL A 534 30.28 -34.90 13.83
CA VAL A 534 30.96 -33.80 13.14
C VAL A 534 32.08 -33.27 14.03
N LYS A 535 33.29 -33.18 13.49
CA LYS A 535 34.41 -32.50 14.14
C LYS A 535 34.50 -31.05 13.71
N ILE A 536 34.36 -30.14 14.66
CA ILE A 536 34.57 -28.69 14.45
C ILE A 536 35.73 -28.26 15.34
N ARG A 537 36.90 -28.03 14.72
CA ARG A 537 38.17 -27.79 15.44
C ARG A 537 38.45 -28.95 16.39
N ASP A 538 38.59 -28.68 17.69
CA ASP A 538 38.88 -29.68 18.72
C ASP A 538 37.64 -30.29 19.39
N LYS A 539 36.43 -29.98 18.90
CA LYS A 539 35.17 -30.48 19.47
C LYS A 539 34.48 -31.46 18.53
N GLU A 540 34.13 -32.63 19.05
CA GLU A 540 33.20 -33.57 18.38
C GLU A 540 31.77 -33.23 18.79
N ILE A 541 30.91 -32.96 17.79
CA ILE A 541 29.47 -32.82 17.99
C ILE A 541 28.82 -34.13 17.53
N ARG A 542 28.17 -34.81 18.45
CA ARG A 542 27.43 -36.05 18.21
C ARG A 542 25.94 -35.77 18.22
N THR A 543 25.25 -36.19 17.19
CA THR A 543 23.81 -36.02 17.06
C THR A 543 23.14 -37.36 16.77
N ALA A 544 22.12 -37.73 17.56
CA ALA A 544 21.35 -38.93 17.33
C ALA A 544 20.65 -38.92 15.97
N LEU A 545 20.84 -39.99 15.18
CA LEU A 545 20.24 -40.15 13.84
C LEU A 545 18.85 -40.78 13.87
N THR A 546 18.41 -41.23 15.02
CA THR A 546 17.12 -41.89 15.21
C THR A 546 16.22 -41.10 16.18
N HIS A 547 14.93 -41.22 15.97
CA HIS A 547 13.90 -40.77 16.91
C HIS A 547 13.02 -41.94 17.29
N THR A 548 12.73 -42.09 18.57
CA THR A 548 11.83 -43.13 19.05
C THR A 548 10.41 -42.58 19.10
N THR A 549 9.49 -43.24 18.41
CA THR A 549 8.06 -42.87 18.38
C THR A 549 7.39 -43.27 19.71
N LEU A 550 6.17 -42.76 19.91
CA LEU A 550 5.34 -43.15 21.08
C LEU A 550 5.06 -44.63 21.14
N SER A 551 5.06 -45.36 20.01
CA SER A 551 4.93 -46.79 19.93
C SER A 551 6.23 -47.57 20.21
N GLY A 552 7.33 -46.91 20.50
CA GLY A 552 8.65 -47.50 20.73
C GLY A 552 9.44 -47.83 19.46
N SER A 553 8.92 -47.51 18.28
CA SER A 553 9.64 -47.76 17.02
C SER A 553 10.71 -46.70 16.77
N LYS A 554 11.90 -47.11 16.35
CA LYS A 554 12.97 -46.19 15.95
C LYS A 554 12.81 -45.81 14.49
N ILE A 555 12.68 -44.53 14.20
CA ILE A 555 12.68 -43.99 12.85
C ILE A 555 13.90 -43.12 12.62
N ARG A 556 14.44 -43.14 11.41
CA ARG A 556 15.60 -42.31 11.05
C ARG A 556 15.18 -40.83 10.83
N LYS A 557 15.98 -39.90 11.34
CA LYS A 557 15.79 -38.47 11.11
C LYS A 557 16.08 -38.07 9.66
N VAL A 558 17.04 -38.79 9.02
CA VAL A 558 17.37 -38.64 7.60
C VAL A 558 17.47 -40.02 6.98
N ALA A 559 16.69 -40.29 5.94
CA ALA A 559 16.75 -41.54 5.17
C ALA A 559 17.37 -41.24 3.81
N LEU A 560 18.51 -41.91 3.51
CA LEU A 560 19.13 -41.80 2.20
C LEU A 560 18.43 -42.75 1.22
N PRO A 561 18.33 -42.37 -0.08
CA PRO A 561 17.79 -43.24 -1.10
C PRO A 561 18.69 -44.47 -1.30
N GLN A 562 18.09 -45.60 -1.64
CA GLN A 562 18.79 -46.87 -1.92
C GLN A 562 18.94 -47.06 -3.44
N TYR A 563 19.49 -46.04 -4.12
CA TYR A 563 19.75 -46.14 -5.55
C TYR A 563 21.06 -46.87 -5.84
N GLU A 564 21.06 -47.71 -6.87
CA GLU A 564 22.23 -48.34 -7.46
C GLU A 564 22.70 -47.62 -8.73
N ASP A 565 21.78 -46.93 -9.40
CA ASP A 565 22.05 -46.17 -10.62
C ASP A 565 22.80 -44.87 -10.30
N HIS A 566 24.01 -44.73 -10.86
CA HIS A 566 24.83 -43.51 -10.63
C HIS A 566 24.16 -42.25 -11.12
N GLY A 567 23.29 -42.34 -12.13
CA GLY A 567 22.52 -41.18 -12.59
C GLY A 567 21.48 -40.74 -11.58
N GLU A 568 20.74 -41.66 -10.97
CA GLU A 568 19.76 -41.32 -9.92
C GLU A 568 20.45 -40.81 -8.65
N ILE A 569 21.58 -41.43 -8.26
CA ILE A 569 22.39 -40.99 -7.12
C ILE A 569 22.86 -39.54 -7.36
N LEU A 570 23.46 -39.25 -8.52
CA LEU A 570 23.99 -37.93 -8.80
C LEU A 570 22.88 -36.88 -8.94
N LYS A 571 21.75 -37.24 -9.58
CA LYS A 571 20.59 -36.39 -9.69
C LYS A 571 20.05 -36.00 -8.31
N TRP A 572 19.94 -36.97 -7.40
CA TRP A 572 19.51 -36.73 -6.04
C TRP A 572 20.51 -35.82 -5.27
N LEU A 573 21.81 -36.10 -5.36
CA LEU A 573 22.86 -35.30 -4.73
C LEU A 573 22.89 -33.87 -5.23
N MET A 574 22.60 -33.61 -6.53
CA MET A 574 22.61 -32.29 -7.11
C MET A 574 21.30 -31.52 -6.94
N LEU A 575 20.15 -32.17 -6.75
CA LEU A 575 18.85 -31.51 -6.70
C LEU A 575 18.18 -31.51 -5.32
N ASP A 576 18.46 -32.54 -4.50
CA ASP A 576 17.87 -32.72 -3.17
C ASP A 576 18.93 -32.68 -2.06
N ASN A 577 19.85 -33.62 -2.02
CA ASN A 577 20.94 -33.79 -1.07
C ASN A 577 20.48 -34.00 0.40
N VAL A 578 21.42 -34.01 1.33
CA VAL A 578 21.18 -34.10 2.77
C VAL A 578 21.08 -32.72 3.42
N PRO A 579 20.37 -32.58 4.57
CA PRO A 579 20.31 -31.33 5.30
C PRO A 579 21.70 -30.75 5.59
N GLY A 580 21.88 -29.45 5.31
CA GLY A 580 23.15 -28.77 5.47
C GLY A 580 24.10 -28.85 4.28
N SER A 581 23.76 -29.62 3.23
CA SER A 581 24.53 -29.72 1.98
C SER A 581 23.75 -29.15 0.80
N PHE A 582 24.42 -28.32 -0.04
CA PHE A 582 23.77 -27.73 -1.21
C PHE A 582 23.21 -28.83 -2.14
N PRO A 583 21.99 -28.67 -2.69
CA PRO A 583 21.09 -27.51 -2.61
C PRO A 583 20.01 -27.58 -1.53
N TYR A 584 20.15 -28.42 -0.50
CA TYR A 584 19.17 -28.54 0.57
C TYR A 584 19.08 -27.22 1.37
N THR A 585 17.95 -26.53 1.28
CA THR A 585 17.76 -25.17 1.81
C THR A 585 17.09 -25.12 3.19
N ALA A 586 16.73 -26.26 3.80
CA ALA A 586 16.02 -26.30 5.07
C ALA A 586 16.88 -25.97 6.31
N GLY A 587 17.97 -25.25 6.13
CA GLY A 587 18.85 -24.76 7.18
C GLY A 587 20.32 -25.07 6.93
N THR A 588 21.19 -24.33 7.58
CA THR A 588 22.66 -24.48 7.50
C THR A 588 23.17 -25.64 8.36
N PHE A 589 22.32 -26.22 9.21
CA PHE A 589 22.67 -27.31 10.11
C PHE A 589 21.91 -28.57 9.74
N ALA A 590 22.60 -29.69 9.72
CA ALA A 590 22.04 -30.99 9.38
C ALA A 590 20.90 -31.43 10.32
N PHE A 591 20.93 -31.00 11.56
CA PHE A 591 19.94 -31.33 12.58
C PHE A 591 19.59 -30.15 13.46
N LYS A 592 18.36 -30.16 14.01
CA LYS A 592 17.98 -29.22 15.07
C LYS A 592 18.84 -29.45 16.31
N ARG A 593 19.17 -28.41 17.02
CA ARG A 593 19.86 -28.50 18.31
C ARG A 593 19.00 -29.29 19.29
N GLU A 594 19.60 -30.25 19.98
CA GLU A 594 18.93 -30.98 21.04
C GLU A 594 18.69 -30.05 22.24
N GLY A 595 17.48 -30.13 22.83
CA GLY A 595 17.09 -29.26 23.96
C GLY A 595 16.50 -27.90 23.57
N GLU A 596 16.35 -27.59 22.29
CA GLU A 596 15.56 -26.41 21.88
C GLU A 596 14.11 -26.78 21.69
N ASP A 597 13.25 -26.30 22.60
CA ASP A 597 11.81 -26.39 22.41
C ASP A 597 11.39 -25.44 21.27
N PRO A 598 10.75 -25.96 20.19
CA PRO A 598 10.27 -25.12 19.09
C PRO A 598 9.02 -24.30 19.46
N THR A 599 8.46 -24.50 20.65
CA THR A 599 7.22 -23.84 21.07
C THR A 599 7.41 -22.34 21.18
N ARG A 600 6.55 -21.58 20.50
CA ARG A 600 6.48 -20.12 20.58
C ARG A 600 5.33 -19.70 21.46
N MET A 601 5.58 -18.74 22.35
CA MET A 601 4.58 -18.08 23.16
C MET A 601 4.03 -16.92 22.35
N PHE A 602 2.92 -17.13 21.65
CA PHE A 602 2.26 -16.08 20.87
C PHE A 602 1.24 -15.33 21.73
N ALA A 603 1.40 -14.03 21.82
CA ALA A 603 0.45 -13.15 22.49
C ALA A 603 0.43 -11.74 21.87
N GLY A 604 -0.68 -11.09 22.05
CA GLY A 604 -0.91 -9.71 21.67
C GLY A 604 -2.37 -9.36 21.90
N GLU A 605 -2.66 -8.71 23.03
CA GLU A 605 -4.00 -8.26 23.40
C GLU A 605 -3.93 -7.13 24.42
N GLY A 606 -4.85 -6.17 24.31
CA GLY A 606 -4.99 -5.09 25.28
C GLY A 606 -3.75 -4.19 25.36
N ASP A 607 -3.41 -3.84 26.59
CA ASP A 607 -2.20 -3.08 26.91
C ASP A 607 -0.98 -4.00 27.15
N ALA A 608 0.16 -3.36 27.40
CA ALA A 608 1.42 -4.06 27.66
C ALA A 608 1.36 -4.94 28.92
N PHE A 609 0.64 -4.54 29.97
CA PHE A 609 0.49 -5.31 31.21
C PHE A 609 -0.25 -6.63 30.97
N ARG A 610 -1.35 -6.57 30.22
CA ARG A 610 -2.16 -7.75 29.90
C ARG A 610 -1.39 -8.76 29.06
N THR A 611 -0.72 -8.29 28.04
CA THR A 611 0.10 -9.15 27.16
C THR A 611 1.31 -9.72 27.93
N ASN A 612 1.99 -8.94 28.77
CA ASN A 612 3.07 -9.43 29.61
C ASN A 612 2.60 -10.56 30.54
N LYS A 613 1.45 -10.38 31.22
CA LYS A 613 0.86 -11.42 32.07
C LYS A 613 0.62 -12.71 31.28
N ARG A 614 0.13 -12.61 30.05
CA ARG A 614 -0.08 -13.76 29.17
C ARG A 614 1.22 -14.41 28.79
N PHE A 615 2.26 -13.66 28.43
CA PHE A 615 3.58 -14.20 28.16
C PHE A 615 4.16 -14.98 29.35
N LYS A 616 4.02 -14.43 30.58
CA LYS A 616 4.45 -15.11 31.80
C LYS A 616 3.73 -16.43 31.99
N LEU A 617 2.41 -16.44 31.82
CA LEU A 617 1.61 -17.66 31.93
C LEU A 617 2.03 -18.73 30.90
N LEU A 618 2.18 -18.32 29.62
CA LEU A 618 2.53 -19.25 28.53
C LEU A 618 3.97 -19.79 28.64
N SER A 619 4.86 -19.05 29.26
CA SER A 619 6.29 -19.39 29.39
C SER A 619 6.64 -20.06 30.73
N GLU A 620 5.67 -20.24 31.61
CA GLU A 620 5.88 -20.88 32.91
C GLU A 620 6.39 -22.32 32.74
N GLY A 621 7.48 -22.65 33.41
CA GLY A 621 8.09 -24.01 33.31
C GLY A 621 8.80 -24.34 32.00
N MET A 622 8.78 -23.46 31.01
CA MET A 622 9.42 -23.71 29.70
C MET A 622 10.93 -23.41 29.75
N PRO A 623 11.76 -24.30 29.14
CA PRO A 623 13.21 -24.14 29.15
C PRO A 623 13.69 -22.96 28.31
N ALA A 624 12.97 -22.58 27.27
CA ALA A 624 13.24 -21.43 26.42
C ALA A 624 12.06 -20.48 26.39
N LYS A 625 12.34 -19.17 26.34
CA LYS A 625 11.33 -18.10 26.27
C LYS A 625 11.34 -17.52 24.84
N ARG A 626 10.44 -18.01 23.99
CA ARG A 626 10.34 -17.57 22.57
C ARG A 626 9.07 -16.75 22.40
N LEU A 627 9.17 -15.47 22.72
CA LEU A 627 8.04 -14.56 22.74
C LEU A 627 7.73 -14.05 21.32
N SER A 628 6.52 -14.32 20.83
CA SER A 628 6.06 -13.84 19.54
C SER A 628 4.94 -12.82 19.76
N THR A 629 5.20 -11.58 19.43
CA THR A 629 4.31 -10.45 19.72
C THR A 629 3.50 -10.07 18.50
N ALA A 630 2.17 -10.03 18.65
CA ALA A 630 1.25 -9.38 17.73
C ALA A 630 0.93 -7.97 18.23
N PHE A 631 1.08 -6.98 17.37
CA PHE A 631 0.71 -5.59 17.63
C PHE A 631 -0.68 -5.30 17.08
N ASP A 632 -1.41 -4.41 17.74
CA ASP A 632 -2.71 -3.96 17.25
C ASP A 632 -2.60 -3.08 16.01
N SER A 633 -3.71 -2.82 15.34
CA SER A 633 -3.71 -2.02 14.12
C SER A 633 -3.33 -0.56 14.37
N VAL A 634 -3.56 -0.02 15.56
CA VAL A 634 -3.13 1.33 15.93
C VAL A 634 -1.60 1.43 15.90
N THR A 635 -0.91 0.48 16.52
CA THR A 635 0.55 0.37 16.51
C THR A 635 1.09 0.09 15.10
N LEU A 636 0.45 -0.83 14.36
CA LEU A 636 0.86 -1.19 12.98
C LEU A 636 0.82 -0.01 12.01
N TYR A 637 -0.10 0.94 12.20
CA TYR A 637 -0.20 2.16 11.40
C TYR A 637 0.58 3.35 11.99
N GLY A 638 1.37 3.12 13.05
CA GLY A 638 2.20 4.15 13.66
C GLY A 638 1.42 5.28 14.32
N ASN A 639 0.24 5.00 14.82
CA ASN A 639 -0.62 5.96 15.51
C ASN A 639 -0.59 5.75 17.02
N ASP A 640 -0.92 6.81 17.76
CA ASP A 640 -1.13 6.75 19.20
C ASP A 640 -2.55 6.29 19.54
N PRO A 641 -2.75 5.62 20.69
CA PRO A 641 -4.08 5.34 21.20
C PRO A 641 -4.80 6.67 21.54
N ASP A 642 -6.11 6.71 21.28
CA ASP A 642 -6.94 7.89 21.50
C ASP A 642 -8.33 7.48 22.01
N LEU A 643 -9.02 8.38 22.72
CA LEU A 643 -10.41 8.20 23.17
C LEU A 643 -11.41 8.41 22.03
N ARG A 644 -11.00 8.96 20.89
CA ARG A 644 -11.84 9.08 19.70
C ARG A 644 -12.37 7.70 19.31
N PRO A 645 -13.69 7.50 19.18
CA PRO A 645 -14.29 6.17 19.13
C PRO A 645 -13.76 5.28 18.01
N ASP A 646 -13.40 5.84 16.83
CA ASP A 646 -12.86 5.09 15.69
C ASP A 646 -11.40 4.61 15.89
N ILE A 647 -10.70 5.16 16.89
CA ILE A 647 -9.40 4.68 17.36
C ILE A 647 -9.58 3.79 18.59
N TYR A 648 -10.35 4.26 19.61
CA TYR A 648 -10.56 3.56 20.87
C TYR A 648 -10.98 2.10 20.69
N GLY A 649 -11.96 1.83 19.83
CA GLY A 649 -12.43 0.48 19.56
C GLY A 649 -11.40 -0.47 18.96
N LYS A 650 -10.27 0.06 18.48
CA LYS A 650 -9.18 -0.73 17.87
C LYS A 650 -7.97 -0.89 18.80
N VAL A 651 -7.89 -0.11 19.86
CA VAL A 651 -6.77 -0.16 20.83
C VAL A 651 -6.77 -1.50 21.56
N GLY A 652 -5.68 -2.24 21.43
CA GLY A 652 -5.51 -3.56 22.04
C GLY A 652 -6.36 -4.67 21.44
N ASN A 653 -7.02 -4.42 20.31
CA ASN A 653 -7.82 -5.40 19.60
C ASN A 653 -6.97 -6.12 18.56
N SER A 654 -6.98 -7.47 18.59
CA SER A 654 -6.16 -8.33 17.72
C SER A 654 -4.63 -8.10 17.79
N GLY A 655 -4.17 -7.54 18.90
CA GLY A 655 -2.76 -7.27 19.14
C GLY A 655 -2.59 -6.38 20.38
N VAL A 656 -1.34 -6.20 20.82
CA VAL A 656 -1.00 -5.30 21.93
C VAL A 656 -0.78 -3.88 21.42
N SER A 657 -1.30 -2.89 22.13
CA SER A 657 -1.05 -1.48 21.85
C SER A 657 0.24 -1.03 22.52
N ILE A 658 1.20 -0.57 21.74
CA ILE A 658 2.49 -0.04 22.17
C ILE A 658 2.70 1.33 21.52
N ALA A 659 2.77 2.37 22.34
CA ALA A 659 2.95 3.74 21.87
C ALA A 659 4.26 4.38 22.38
N THR A 660 4.79 3.91 23.50
CA THR A 660 5.95 4.48 24.18
C THR A 660 7.02 3.43 24.51
N LEU A 661 8.22 3.90 24.81
CA LEU A 661 9.29 3.04 25.33
C LEU A 661 8.88 2.38 26.66
N GLU A 662 8.13 3.08 27.52
CA GLU A 662 7.67 2.53 28.78
C GLU A 662 6.68 1.38 28.57
N ASP A 663 5.79 1.46 27.56
CA ASP A 663 4.94 0.33 27.18
C ASP A 663 5.77 -0.90 26.80
N MET A 664 6.85 -0.70 26.02
CA MET A 664 7.74 -1.78 25.60
C MET A 664 8.47 -2.39 26.80
N LYS A 665 8.91 -1.59 27.76
CA LYS A 665 9.53 -2.07 29.00
C LYS A 665 8.55 -2.92 29.82
N VAL A 666 7.31 -2.49 29.94
CA VAL A 666 6.26 -3.25 30.61
C VAL A 666 5.97 -4.56 29.87
N LEU A 667 5.90 -4.53 28.54
CA LEU A 667 5.60 -5.71 27.72
C LEU A 667 6.57 -6.87 27.97
N TYR A 668 7.85 -6.57 28.11
CA TYR A 668 8.89 -7.58 28.34
C TYR A 668 9.42 -7.62 29.79
N SER A 669 8.73 -6.98 30.73
CA SER A 669 9.09 -6.99 32.12
C SER A 669 9.15 -8.40 32.71
N GLY A 670 10.25 -8.70 33.41
CA GLY A 670 10.50 -10.00 34.01
C GLY A 670 11.07 -11.07 33.06
N PHE A 671 11.36 -10.71 31.81
CA PHE A 671 12.13 -11.52 30.87
C PHE A 671 13.52 -10.89 30.69
N ASP A 672 14.58 -11.68 30.86
CA ASP A 672 15.94 -11.26 30.52
C ASP A 672 16.13 -11.38 29.00
N LEU A 673 16.10 -10.24 28.32
CA LEU A 673 16.20 -10.17 26.85
C LEU A 673 17.58 -10.53 26.30
N THR A 674 18.60 -10.57 27.15
CA THR A 674 19.96 -10.95 26.80
C THR A 674 20.30 -12.41 27.13
N ASN A 675 19.37 -13.13 27.76
CA ASN A 675 19.52 -14.55 28.05
C ASN A 675 19.54 -15.37 26.74
N PRO A 676 20.52 -16.28 26.53
CA PRO A 676 20.58 -17.12 25.32
C PRO A 676 19.30 -17.97 25.07
N ALA A 677 18.54 -18.29 26.11
CA ALA A 677 17.28 -19.02 26.00
C ALA A 677 16.06 -18.11 25.74
N THR A 678 16.24 -16.79 25.68
CA THR A 678 15.19 -15.83 25.38
C THR A 678 15.35 -15.30 23.97
N SER A 679 14.25 -15.26 23.22
CA SER A 679 14.18 -14.58 21.92
C SER A 679 12.81 -13.94 21.73
N VAL A 680 12.79 -12.81 21.02
CA VAL A 680 11.55 -12.05 20.75
C VAL A 680 11.33 -11.97 19.23
N SER A 681 10.10 -12.25 18.80
CA SER A 681 9.66 -12.09 17.41
C SER A 681 8.60 -11.00 17.37
N MET A 682 8.79 -9.98 16.56
CA MET A 682 7.89 -8.85 16.43
C MET A 682 7.37 -8.77 15.00
N THR A 683 6.07 -8.99 14.84
CA THR A 683 5.38 -8.81 13.57
C THR A 683 4.87 -7.38 13.53
N ILE A 684 5.65 -6.54 12.88
CA ILE A 684 5.40 -5.11 12.70
C ILE A 684 5.83 -4.76 11.28
N ASN A 685 5.40 -3.72 10.66
CA ASN A 685 5.79 -3.41 9.29
C ASN A 685 6.30 -1.97 9.18
N GLY A 686 5.48 -0.99 8.77
CA GLY A 686 5.93 0.39 8.61
C GLY A 686 6.67 0.95 9.81
N PRO A 687 6.18 0.80 11.05
CA PRO A 687 6.86 1.28 12.26
C PRO A 687 8.03 0.41 12.76
N ALA A 688 8.50 -0.56 11.98
CA ALA A 688 9.58 -1.48 12.38
C ALA A 688 10.81 -0.78 12.97
N PRO A 689 11.33 0.32 12.42
CA PRO A 689 12.48 1.03 13.00
C PRO A 689 12.22 1.52 14.41
N THR A 690 11.04 2.10 14.66
CA THR A 690 10.64 2.63 15.97
C THR A 690 10.48 1.51 16.99
N ILE A 691 9.80 0.43 16.61
CA ILE A 691 9.60 -0.74 17.48
C ILE A 691 10.94 -1.43 17.78
N LEU A 692 11.82 -1.56 16.79
CA LEU A 692 13.17 -2.09 17.00
C LEU A 692 13.96 -1.22 17.97
N ALA A 693 13.94 0.10 17.80
CA ALA A 693 14.60 1.03 18.70
C ALA A 693 14.06 0.94 20.13
N MET A 694 12.74 0.87 20.31
CA MET A 694 12.13 0.66 21.64
C MET A 694 12.56 -0.68 22.26
N PHE A 695 12.58 -1.75 21.48
CA PHE A 695 13.00 -3.07 21.95
C PHE A 695 14.49 -3.09 22.39
N MET A 696 15.37 -2.53 21.56
CA MET A 696 16.81 -2.45 21.87
C MET A 696 17.07 -1.59 23.11
N ASN A 697 16.41 -0.45 23.23
CA ASN A 697 16.53 0.40 24.42
C ASN A 697 15.95 -0.27 25.66
N THR A 698 14.88 -1.04 25.55
CA THR A 698 14.37 -1.85 26.66
C THR A 698 15.40 -2.85 27.17
N ALA A 699 16.08 -3.56 26.27
CA ALA A 699 17.13 -4.52 26.63
C ALA A 699 18.35 -3.82 27.27
N ILE A 700 18.74 -2.66 26.75
CA ILE A 700 19.82 -1.83 27.31
C ILE A 700 19.47 -1.38 28.71
N ASP A 701 18.29 -0.82 28.92
CA ASP A 701 17.84 -0.31 30.21
C ASP A 701 17.72 -1.42 31.24
N GLN A 702 17.23 -2.62 30.86
CA GLN A 702 17.23 -3.79 31.77
C GLN A 702 18.65 -4.11 32.30
N ASN A 703 19.67 -4.01 31.44
CA ASN A 703 21.04 -4.31 31.83
C ASN A 703 21.72 -3.15 32.61
N LEU A 704 21.35 -1.90 32.35
CA LEU A 704 21.75 -0.77 33.16
C LEU A 704 21.14 -0.84 34.57
N ASP A 705 19.86 -1.20 34.66
CA ASP A 705 19.18 -1.39 35.94
C ASP A 705 19.79 -2.55 36.75
N LYS A 706 20.13 -3.64 36.07
CA LYS A 706 20.86 -4.75 36.69
C LYS A 706 22.20 -4.30 37.23
N PHE A 707 22.96 -3.49 36.47
CA PHE A 707 24.22 -2.94 36.94
C PHE A 707 24.03 -2.07 38.19
N ARG A 708 22.99 -1.22 38.22
CA ARG A 708 22.65 -0.39 39.39
C ARG A 708 22.33 -1.24 40.62
N ALA A 709 21.54 -2.30 40.42
CA ALA A 709 21.19 -3.20 41.51
C ALA A 709 22.41 -3.96 42.06
N ASP A 710 23.27 -4.44 41.19
CA ASP A 710 24.44 -5.24 41.57
C ASP A 710 25.57 -4.39 42.21
N ASN A 711 25.70 -3.11 41.81
CA ASN A 711 26.79 -2.26 42.22
C ASN A 711 26.40 -1.11 43.19
N GLY A 712 25.08 -0.89 43.37
CA GLY A 712 24.57 0.19 44.23
C GLY A 712 24.91 1.62 43.77
N ARG A 713 25.32 1.80 42.50
CA ARG A 713 25.68 3.08 41.91
C ARG A 713 25.31 3.17 40.42
N GLU A 714 25.31 4.38 39.90
CA GLU A 714 25.19 4.61 38.46
C GLU A 714 26.46 4.12 37.72
N PRO A 715 26.31 3.56 36.51
CA PRO A 715 27.45 3.25 35.67
C PRO A 715 28.13 4.52 35.17
N THR A 716 29.46 4.50 35.06
CA THR A 716 30.21 5.54 34.35
C THR A 716 29.86 5.53 32.86
N ALA A 717 30.22 6.59 32.13
CA ALA A 717 29.98 6.67 30.68
C ALA A 717 30.60 5.48 29.93
N ASP A 718 31.83 5.07 30.29
CA ASP A 718 32.52 3.92 29.68
C ASP A 718 31.83 2.59 30.02
N GLU A 719 31.39 2.40 31.26
CA GLU A 719 30.67 1.20 31.68
C GLU A 719 29.31 1.11 30.95
N ALA A 720 28.57 2.22 30.89
CA ALA A 720 27.31 2.28 30.16
C ALA A 720 27.49 1.96 28.65
N GLN A 721 28.56 2.44 28.04
CA GLN A 721 28.89 2.15 26.64
C GLN A 721 29.25 0.67 26.42
N LYS A 722 29.99 0.06 27.32
CA LYS A 722 30.32 -1.38 27.30
C LYS A 722 29.04 -2.24 27.46
N ILE A 723 28.14 -1.84 28.37
CA ILE A 723 26.86 -2.53 28.54
C ILE A 723 26.04 -2.45 27.27
N ARG A 724 25.95 -1.27 26.66
CA ARG A 724 25.22 -1.11 25.38
C ARG A 724 25.81 -1.97 24.25
N ALA A 725 27.12 -2.00 24.12
CA ALA A 725 27.78 -2.84 23.12
C ALA A 725 27.49 -4.33 23.36
N TRP A 726 27.63 -4.76 24.61
CA TRP A 726 27.38 -6.15 24.99
C TRP A 726 25.91 -6.57 24.74
N VAL A 727 24.93 -5.70 25.05
CA VAL A 727 23.51 -5.95 24.81
C VAL A 727 23.25 -6.14 23.31
N LYS A 728 23.83 -5.29 22.46
CA LYS A 728 23.67 -5.38 21.00
C LYS A 728 24.20 -6.72 20.45
N GLU A 729 25.24 -7.26 21.03
CA GLU A 729 25.81 -8.57 20.62
C GLU A 729 25.01 -9.77 21.13
N ASN A 730 24.28 -9.63 22.24
CA ASN A 730 23.66 -10.76 22.94
C ASN A 730 22.14 -10.83 22.84
N VAL A 731 21.47 -9.71 22.52
CA VAL A 731 20.02 -9.70 22.29
C VAL A 731 19.67 -10.53 21.06
N ARG A 732 18.60 -11.33 21.19
CA ARG A 732 18.10 -12.19 20.12
C ARG A 732 16.65 -11.84 19.78
N GLY A 733 16.40 -11.56 18.51
CA GLY A 733 15.07 -11.22 18.06
C GLY A 733 14.93 -11.24 16.54
N THR A 734 13.69 -11.16 16.11
CA THR A 734 13.32 -11.01 14.71
C THR A 734 12.34 -9.85 14.62
N VAL A 735 12.62 -8.92 13.74
CA VAL A 735 11.69 -7.85 13.35
C VAL A 735 11.23 -8.14 11.93
N GLN A 736 9.95 -8.36 11.75
CA GLN A 736 9.37 -8.55 10.44
C GLN A 736 8.88 -7.20 9.89
N ALA A 737 9.42 -6.80 8.75
CA ALA A 737 8.95 -5.64 7.98
C ALA A 737 8.77 -6.08 6.52
N ASP A 738 7.59 -6.59 6.20
CA ASP A 738 7.27 -7.14 4.89
C ASP A 738 6.64 -6.08 4.00
N ILE A 739 7.49 -5.25 3.38
CA ILE A 739 7.10 -4.12 2.54
C ILE A 739 6.31 -4.57 1.31
N LEU A 740 6.76 -5.65 0.65
CA LEU A 740 6.14 -6.10 -0.61
C LEU A 740 4.76 -6.71 -0.38
N LYS A 741 4.59 -7.46 0.69
CA LYS A 741 3.29 -8.04 1.05
C LYS A 741 2.30 -6.95 1.46
N GLU A 742 2.75 -5.93 2.18
CA GLU A 742 1.91 -4.80 2.56
C GLU A 742 1.37 -4.05 1.36
N ASP A 743 2.24 -3.74 0.39
CA ASP A 743 1.86 -3.03 -0.83
C ASP A 743 0.88 -3.84 -1.70
N GLN A 744 1.10 -5.15 -1.80
CA GLN A 744 0.35 -6.01 -2.72
C GLN A 744 -0.88 -6.68 -2.10
N GLY A 745 -0.86 -6.98 -0.81
CA GLY A 745 -1.84 -7.86 -0.20
C GLY A 745 -2.72 -7.25 0.88
N GLN A 746 -2.26 -6.22 1.59
CA GLN A 746 -2.95 -5.69 2.77
C GLN A 746 -3.15 -4.17 2.75
N ASN A 747 -2.52 -3.44 1.82
CA ASN A 747 -2.55 -1.97 1.73
C ASN A 747 -2.27 -1.27 3.09
N THR A 748 -1.32 -1.82 3.86
CA THR A 748 -0.90 -1.28 5.16
C THR A 748 0.36 -0.44 5.07
N CYS A 749 0.85 -0.16 3.86
CA CYS A 749 1.98 0.73 3.63
C CYS A 749 1.65 2.16 4.06
N ILE A 750 2.33 2.62 5.11
CA ILE A 750 2.25 4.01 5.59
C ILE A 750 3.28 4.92 4.93
N PHE A 751 4.27 4.34 4.26
CA PHE A 751 5.36 5.03 3.57
C PHE A 751 5.43 4.62 2.10
N SER A 752 6.04 5.45 1.26
CA SER A 752 6.36 5.06 -0.10
C SER A 752 7.32 3.87 -0.14
N THR A 753 7.25 3.06 -1.19
CA THR A 753 8.15 1.91 -1.38
C THR A 753 9.63 2.31 -1.34
N GLU A 754 9.98 3.46 -1.95
CA GLU A 754 11.34 3.99 -1.95
C GLU A 754 11.84 4.29 -0.54
N PHE A 755 11.05 4.99 0.26
CA PHE A 755 11.38 5.31 1.65
C PHE A 755 11.48 4.05 2.50
N SER A 756 10.55 3.11 2.35
CA SER A 756 10.53 1.85 3.08
C SER A 756 11.78 1.00 2.78
N LEU A 757 12.22 0.93 1.52
CA LEU A 757 13.45 0.23 1.13
C LEU A 757 14.70 0.89 1.74
N LYS A 758 14.76 2.22 1.76
CA LYS A 758 15.85 2.95 2.41
C LYS A 758 15.92 2.63 3.90
N VAL A 759 14.80 2.71 4.59
CA VAL A 759 14.69 2.41 6.02
C VAL A 759 15.09 0.96 6.33
N MET A 760 14.71 0.01 5.46
CA MET A 760 15.16 -1.38 5.60
C MET A 760 16.66 -1.54 5.39
N GLY A 761 17.25 -0.75 4.49
CA GLY A 761 18.71 -0.66 4.35
C GLY A 761 19.38 -0.18 5.62
N ASP A 762 18.86 0.89 6.22
CA ASP A 762 19.38 1.45 7.49
C ASP A 762 19.24 0.44 8.65
N ILE A 763 18.15 -0.31 8.73
CA ILE A 763 17.99 -1.39 9.72
C ILE A 763 19.02 -2.52 9.49
N ALA A 764 19.25 -2.89 8.24
CA ALA A 764 20.22 -3.95 7.91
C ALA A 764 21.67 -3.52 8.20
N GLU A 765 21.99 -2.24 8.04
CA GLU A 765 23.29 -1.68 8.40
C GLU A 765 23.50 -1.65 9.91
N TYR A 766 22.49 -1.24 10.69
CA TYR A 766 22.50 -1.23 12.15
C TYR A 766 22.72 -2.61 12.75
#